data_ec484b7422bad5a5f59853db5cdd3434
#
_entry.id   ec484b7422bad5a5f59853db5cdd3434
#
_cell.length_a   1.000
_cell.length_b   1.000
_cell.length_c   1.000
_cell.angle_alpha   90.00
_cell.angle_beta   90.00
_cell.angle_gamma   90.00
#
_symmetry.space_group_name_H-M   'P 1'
#
loop_
_entity.id
_entity.type
_entity.pdbx_description
1 polymer ?
#
loop_
_entity_poly.entity_id
_entity_poly.type
_entity_poly.pdbx_seq_one_letter_code
_entity_poly.pdbx_strand_id
1 'polypeptide(L)'
;MRKHYLLLLMSFAGVLAATAQPTEKPPLHGNHWMAVTGKPLAAEAGAQIFQKGGNAIDAACGMLAAVCTMWDVLSWGGETQALIYNPKTGKVIAINALGWAPTGATPAFFKSKGYNFPPEYGPLAAVTPGTPGGLCYMLAEYGTMSLKDVLAPAMEMAKGYAIEAQTANSFEAQKRRLKEWPYSKALFLPHAGEKREAPEAGEVFVQKDLLETLNKMIESEQDALKHKKTRKEAIMAAFDRFYKGDIAKEIVRASQEQGGLFTMEDLAEWKPIEEEPMHVSYRGTEVYKLQQWTQGPSMLQALNILENFNLKDMGYNSTRYIHTVYQAMNLAFADRDFYYGDPYVTSGQPMKGLLSKEYARERAKLISYDRNNAMVGPGDPYPFEGRTNPFTELLKQREKLNAPMMRGGGNAPSTGGAMNASSAAGLPEGDVAATGDANGKVAVTTDNQDLAFDHTTPGGPVNEDLYHDRLWRGTTSIEAADKDGWVISVTPSGGWNPACVAGHTGVGMSQRMQSFVLDSIVCPFNVVAPHKRPRVTLTPSLALRDGKPFLCFSVQGGDTQDQNLLQFLLNVVDFGMTVQEATEAPNINSDQLWLSLGGERMDDRRPRPGHILLGNVTPPYVRKDLRQLGYTATYGDRTSGPINAIMVDAKHGTFWGGSSNNGEDYGIGW
;
A
#
# COMPACT_ATOMS: atom_id res chain seq x y z
N MET A 1 2.07 65.34 24.64
CA MET A 1 1.10 64.27 24.52
C MET A 1 1.01 63.66 23.10
N ARG A 2 2.11 63.50 22.35
CA ARG A 2 2.13 62.86 21.00
C ARG A 2 3.12 61.73 20.84
N LYS A 3 3.80 61.29 21.89
CA LYS A 3 4.81 60.18 21.83
C LYS A 3 4.35 58.85 22.46
N HIS A 4 3.18 58.78 23.03
CA HIS A 4 2.70 57.58 23.73
C HIS A 4 1.68 56.76 22.89
N TYR A 5 1.22 57.26 21.77
CA TYR A 5 0.29 56.54 20.87
C TYR A 5 1.00 55.69 19.82
N LEU A 6 2.31 55.84 19.61
CA LEU A 6 3.04 55.06 18.62
C LEU A 6 3.55 53.71 19.17
N LEU A 7 3.61 53.56 20.50
CA LEU A 7 4.04 52.30 21.14
C LEU A 7 2.89 51.32 21.37
N LEU A 8 1.62 51.75 21.31
CA LEU A 8 0.47 50.88 21.45
C LEU A 8 0.00 50.24 20.13
N LEU A 9 0.48 50.74 18.99
CA LEU A 9 0.17 50.18 17.65
C LEU A 9 1.17 49.15 17.19
N MET A 10 2.33 49.00 17.86
CA MET A 10 3.31 47.95 17.56
C MET A 10 3.13 46.64 18.38
N SER A 11 2.26 46.62 19.37
CA SER A 11 2.01 45.42 20.18
C SER A 11 0.80 44.60 19.70
N PHE A 12 0.14 45.00 18.60
CA PHE A 12 -0.97 44.26 18.00
C PHE A 12 -0.62 43.50 16.70
N ALA A 13 0.66 43.54 16.29
CA ALA A 13 1.15 42.89 15.07
C ALA A 13 1.83 41.54 15.32
N GLY A 14 1.48 40.82 16.37
CA GLY A 14 2.26 39.65 16.80
C GLY A 14 1.49 38.41 17.22
N VAL A 15 0.21 38.27 16.88
CA VAL A 15 -0.47 36.98 16.98
C VAL A 15 -1.32 36.79 15.72
N LEU A 16 -0.65 36.61 14.59
CA LEU A 16 -1.22 35.76 13.57
C LEU A 16 -1.15 34.35 14.16
N ALA A 17 -2.21 33.95 14.87
CA ALA A 17 -2.49 32.57 15.09
C ALA A 17 -2.40 31.92 13.69
N ALA A 18 -1.47 31.00 13.52
CA ALA A 18 -1.51 30.12 12.37
C ALA A 18 -2.89 29.47 12.43
N THR A 19 -3.85 30.02 11.72
CA THR A 19 -5.13 29.34 11.50
C THR A 19 -4.76 28.12 10.70
N ALA A 20 -4.94 26.95 11.28
CA ALA A 20 -4.84 25.69 10.59
C ALA A 20 -5.59 25.81 9.26
N GLN A 21 -5.00 25.35 8.16
CA GLN A 21 -5.70 25.35 6.89
C GLN A 21 -6.97 24.52 7.07
N PRO A 22 -8.15 25.01 6.63
CA PRO A 22 -9.36 24.25 6.75
C PRO A 22 -9.19 22.93 5.97
N THR A 23 -9.41 21.80 6.63
CA THR A 23 -9.45 20.50 5.99
C THR A 23 -10.72 20.34 5.17
N GLU A 24 -10.69 19.56 4.09
CA GLU A 24 -11.88 19.27 3.27
C GLU A 24 -12.87 18.41 4.04
N LYS A 25 -12.37 17.44 4.82
CA LYS A 25 -13.17 16.63 5.74
C LYS A 25 -13.03 17.13 7.17
N PRO A 26 -14.09 17.09 7.97
CA PRO A 26 -13.97 17.41 9.40
C PRO A 26 -13.14 16.33 10.09
N PRO A 27 -12.30 16.69 11.09
CA PRO A 27 -11.63 15.71 11.92
C PRO A 27 -12.64 14.88 12.70
N LEU A 28 -12.37 13.59 12.85
CA LEU A 28 -13.21 12.69 13.64
C LEU A 28 -12.79 12.74 15.10
N HIS A 29 -13.76 12.60 16.00
CA HIS A 29 -13.53 12.51 17.43
C HIS A 29 -14.35 11.38 18.04
N GLY A 30 -13.81 10.68 19.03
CA GLY A 30 -14.49 9.65 19.77
C GLY A 30 -13.86 9.45 21.14
N ASN A 31 -14.59 8.85 22.08
CA ASN A 31 -14.07 8.51 23.40
C ASN A 31 -14.36 7.06 23.81
N HIS A 32 -15.07 6.30 22.99
CA HIS A 32 -15.32 4.89 23.21
C HIS A 32 -14.59 4.02 22.19
N TRP A 33 -14.68 4.41 20.92
CA TRP A 33 -14.05 3.68 19.82
C TRP A 33 -13.96 4.54 18.55
N MET A 34 -13.13 4.08 17.64
CA MET A 34 -13.00 4.66 16.31
C MET A 34 -12.71 3.58 15.27
N ALA A 35 -13.33 3.70 14.08
CA ALA A 35 -13.14 2.84 12.92
C ALA A 35 -12.94 3.71 11.68
N VAL A 36 -11.83 3.50 10.95
CA VAL A 36 -11.50 4.26 9.74
C VAL A 36 -11.04 3.28 8.65
N THR A 37 -11.53 3.40 7.42
CA THR A 37 -11.18 2.49 6.33
C THR A 37 -11.52 3.09 4.95
N GLY A 38 -11.22 2.36 3.86
CA GLY A 38 -11.34 2.82 2.47
C GLY A 38 -12.76 2.94 1.93
N LYS A 39 -13.79 2.45 2.65
CA LYS A 39 -15.19 2.47 2.16
C LYS A 39 -16.17 2.84 3.26
N PRO A 40 -17.19 3.69 2.97
CA PRO A 40 -18.19 4.08 3.97
C PRO A 40 -18.94 2.89 4.59
N LEU A 41 -19.43 1.96 3.77
CA LEU A 41 -20.13 0.77 4.26
C LEU A 41 -19.24 -0.16 5.08
N ALA A 42 -17.94 -0.19 4.80
CA ALA A 42 -16.99 -0.96 5.60
C ALA A 42 -16.71 -0.28 6.96
N ALA A 43 -16.62 1.06 7.00
CA ALA A 43 -16.55 1.79 8.26
C ALA A 43 -17.80 1.56 9.12
N GLU A 44 -18.98 1.53 8.49
CA GLU A 44 -20.25 1.18 9.14
C GLU A 44 -20.23 -0.26 9.69
N ALA A 45 -19.66 -1.23 8.95
CA ALA A 45 -19.49 -2.60 9.45
C ALA A 45 -18.66 -2.61 10.75
N GLY A 46 -17.58 -1.85 10.82
CA GLY A 46 -16.79 -1.67 12.05
C GLY A 46 -17.60 -1.07 13.20
N ALA A 47 -18.37 -0.01 12.91
CA ALA A 47 -19.26 0.62 13.89
C ALA A 47 -20.31 -0.35 14.44
N GLN A 48 -20.94 -1.15 13.59
CA GLN A 48 -21.91 -2.19 14.01
C GLN A 48 -21.29 -3.22 14.94
N ILE A 49 -20.05 -3.63 14.69
CA ILE A 49 -19.31 -4.57 15.54
C ILE A 49 -19.06 -3.94 16.92
N PHE A 50 -18.58 -2.70 16.96
CA PHE A 50 -18.41 -1.98 18.24
C PHE A 50 -19.72 -1.81 19.00
N GLN A 51 -20.82 -1.45 18.32
CA GLN A 51 -22.14 -1.31 18.95
C GLN A 51 -22.67 -2.63 19.54
N LYS A 52 -22.27 -3.77 18.98
CA LYS A 52 -22.58 -5.11 19.51
C LYS A 52 -21.64 -5.55 20.64
N GLY A 53 -20.68 -4.71 21.05
CA GLY A 53 -19.76 -4.97 22.14
C GLY A 53 -18.44 -5.67 21.74
N GLY A 54 -18.12 -5.73 20.44
CA GLY A 54 -16.81 -6.19 19.96
C GLY A 54 -15.69 -5.21 20.32
N ASN A 55 -14.47 -5.72 20.40
CA ASN A 55 -13.26 -4.89 20.58
C ASN A 55 -12.72 -4.38 19.23
N ALA A 56 -11.62 -3.62 19.25
CA ALA A 56 -11.03 -3.07 18.03
C ALA A 56 -10.59 -4.15 17.03
N ILE A 57 -10.23 -5.36 17.50
CA ILE A 57 -9.83 -6.47 16.62
C ILE A 57 -11.06 -7.07 15.93
N ASP A 58 -12.17 -7.24 16.66
CA ASP A 58 -13.45 -7.69 16.07
C ASP A 58 -13.92 -6.71 14.98
N ALA A 59 -13.84 -5.39 15.28
CA ALA A 59 -14.22 -4.33 14.35
C ALA A 59 -13.32 -4.31 13.10
N ALA A 60 -12.01 -4.44 13.27
CA ALA A 60 -11.06 -4.52 12.17
C ALA A 60 -11.30 -5.75 11.28
N CYS A 61 -11.60 -6.92 11.88
CA CYS A 61 -11.98 -8.12 11.14
C CYS A 61 -13.30 -7.95 10.38
N GLY A 62 -14.29 -7.26 10.96
CA GLY A 62 -15.55 -6.92 10.28
C GLY A 62 -15.35 -5.97 9.11
N MET A 63 -14.53 -4.93 9.29
CA MET A 63 -14.14 -4.02 8.20
C MET A 63 -13.36 -4.75 7.09
N LEU A 64 -12.43 -5.63 7.46
CA LEU A 64 -11.66 -6.44 6.52
C LEU A 64 -12.56 -7.32 5.66
N ALA A 65 -13.52 -8.01 6.28
CA ALA A 65 -14.50 -8.81 5.56
C ALA A 65 -15.33 -7.96 4.59
N ALA A 66 -15.75 -6.76 5.03
CA ALA A 66 -16.55 -5.83 4.23
C ALA A 66 -15.78 -5.31 3.00
N VAL A 67 -14.56 -4.77 3.18
CA VAL A 67 -13.76 -4.24 2.05
C VAL A 67 -13.41 -5.33 1.03
N CYS A 68 -13.14 -6.57 1.48
CA CYS A 68 -12.92 -7.70 0.58
C CYS A 68 -14.17 -8.06 -0.23
N THR A 69 -15.34 -7.98 0.37
CA THR A 69 -16.63 -8.26 -0.28
C THR A 69 -17.04 -7.14 -1.25
N MET A 70 -16.64 -5.89 -0.95
CA MET A 70 -16.88 -4.73 -1.81
C MET A 70 -15.86 -4.56 -2.93
N TRP A 71 -14.82 -5.39 -2.98
CA TRP A 71 -13.73 -5.26 -3.97
C TRP A 71 -13.00 -3.91 -3.90
N ASP A 72 -12.78 -3.44 -2.69
CA ASP A 72 -12.03 -2.20 -2.44
C ASP A 72 -10.53 -2.38 -2.72
N VAL A 73 -10.20 -2.55 -4.02
CA VAL A 73 -8.85 -2.80 -4.54
C VAL A 73 -8.19 -4.06 -3.95
N LEU A 74 -8.99 -4.99 -3.46
CA LEU A 74 -8.60 -6.30 -2.92
C LEU A 74 -9.80 -7.25 -2.93
N SER A 75 -9.56 -8.51 -2.56
CA SER A 75 -10.62 -9.51 -2.38
C SER A 75 -10.25 -10.57 -1.34
N TRP A 76 -11.15 -11.52 -1.11
CA TRP A 76 -10.98 -12.59 -0.14
C TRP A 76 -9.77 -13.49 -0.40
N GLY A 77 -9.31 -13.63 -1.64
CA GLY A 77 -8.08 -14.37 -1.97
C GLY A 77 -6.80 -13.56 -1.87
N GLY A 78 -6.88 -12.34 -1.36
CA GLY A 78 -5.74 -11.48 -1.08
C GLY A 78 -4.96 -11.87 0.16
N GLU A 79 -4.27 -10.90 0.70
CA GLU A 79 -3.45 -11.04 1.90
C GLU A 79 -3.76 -9.98 2.96
N THR A 80 -3.45 -10.30 4.21
CA THR A 80 -3.68 -9.41 5.36
C THR A 80 -2.44 -9.28 6.20
N GLN A 81 -2.07 -8.05 6.50
CA GLN A 81 -0.94 -7.68 7.34
C GLN A 81 -1.44 -6.70 8.39
N ALA A 82 -1.08 -6.95 9.65
CA ALA A 82 -1.53 -6.10 10.74
C ALA A 82 -0.43 -5.82 11.77
N LEU A 83 -0.53 -4.67 12.41
CA LEU A 83 0.12 -4.34 13.67
C LEU A 83 -0.97 -4.14 14.73
N ILE A 84 -0.83 -4.82 15.85
CA ILE A 84 -1.79 -4.81 16.95
C ILE A 84 -1.06 -4.38 18.22
N TYR A 85 -1.51 -3.31 18.86
CA TYR A 85 -1.13 -3.04 20.24
C TYR A 85 -2.06 -3.81 21.18
N ASN A 86 -1.47 -4.67 21.98
CA ASN A 86 -2.18 -5.47 22.99
C ASN A 86 -2.09 -4.80 24.37
N PRO A 87 -3.16 -4.19 24.88
CA PRO A 87 -3.14 -3.47 26.16
C PRO A 87 -2.88 -4.38 27.36
N LYS A 88 -3.15 -5.69 27.24
CA LYS A 88 -2.91 -6.65 28.34
C LYS A 88 -1.42 -6.94 28.56
N THR A 89 -0.61 -6.81 27.51
CA THR A 89 0.83 -7.08 27.55
C THR A 89 1.69 -5.83 27.37
N GLY A 90 1.12 -4.72 26.90
CA GLY A 90 1.83 -3.51 26.50
C GLY A 90 2.72 -3.68 25.27
N LYS A 91 2.52 -4.74 24.48
CA LYS A 91 3.35 -5.05 23.32
C LYS A 91 2.64 -4.77 22.00
N VAL A 92 3.43 -4.43 20.98
CA VAL A 92 3.00 -4.44 19.59
C VAL A 92 3.29 -5.81 19.00
N ILE A 93 2.30 -6.37 18.32
CA ILE A 93 2.32 -7.68 17.68
C ILE A 93 2.20 -7.46 16.17
N ALA A 94 2.97 -8.19 15.38
CA ALA A 94 2.89 -8.17 13.93
C ALA A 94 2.23 -9.47 13.42
N ILE A 95 1.30 -9.34 12.49
CA ILE A 95 0.63 -10.46 11.82
C ILE A 95 1.03 -10.49 10.36
N ASN A 96 1.63 -11.61 9.96
CA ASN A 96 1.96 -11.93 8.58
C ASN A 96 1.01 -12.99 8.05
N ALA A 97 -0.04 -12.55 7.38
CA ALA A 97 -0.94 -13.42 6.63
C ALA A 97 -0.80 -13.18 5.12
N LEU A 98 0.45 -13.04 4.65
CA LEU A 98 0.78 -13.04 3.23
C LEU A 98 0.78 -14.48 2.71
N GLY A 99 0.20 -14.67 1.53
CA GLY A 99 0.27 -15.95 0.83
C GLY A 99 1.68 -16.29 0.35
N TRP A 100 1.94 -17.56 0.18
CA TRP A 100 3.19 -18.05 -0.40
C TRP A 100 3.02 -18.58 -1.83
N ALA A 101 4.13 -18.69 -2.55
CA ALA A 101 4.19 -19.26 -3.88
C ALA A 101 3.89 -20.77 -3.84
N PRO A 102 3.06 -21.31 -4.75
CA PRO A 102 2.82 -22.76 -4.83
C PRO A 102 4.11 -23.53 -5.13
N THR A 103 4.13 -24.82 -4.79
CA THR A 103 5.29 -25.71 -4.96
C THR A 103 5.84 -25.73 -6.39
N GLY A 104 4.98 -25.61 -7.41
CA GLY A 104 5.39 -25.54 -8.82
C GLY A 104 6.03 -24.22 -9.27
N ALA A 105 6.00 -23.16 -8.44
CA ALA A 105 6.46 -21.84 -8.81
C ALA A 105 7.98 -21.69 -8.62
N THR A 106 8.76 -21.93 -9.67
CA THR A 106 10.22 -21.81 -9.67
C THR A 106 10.71 -20.85 -10.75
N PRO A 107 11.92 -20.25 -10.63
CA PRO A 107 12.52 -19.44 -11.69
C PRO A 107 12.61 -20.19 -13.03
N ALA A 108 12.96 -21.49 -12.99
CA ALA A 108 13.05 -22.33 -14.17
C ALA A 108 11.70 -22.48 -14.87
N PHE A 109 10.61 -22.71 -14.10
CA PHE A 109 9.25 -22.77 -14.64
C PHE A 109 8.85 -21.49 -15.38
N PHE A 110 8.99 -20.34 -14.75
CA PHE A 110 8.61 -19.07 -15.39
C PHE A 110 9.48 -18.74 -16.60
N LYS A 111 10.81 -18.94 -16.49
CA LYS A 111 11.74 -18.74 -17.62
C LYS A 111 11.45 -19.68 -18.80
N SER A 112 11.05 -20.93 -18.55
CA SER A 112 10.66 -21.87 -19.61
C SER A 112 9.41 -21.43 -20.38
N LYS A 113 8.58 -20.58 -19.77
CA LYS A 113 7.40 -19.97 -20.42
C LYS A 113 7.67 -18.59 -21.03
N GLY A 114 8.95 -18.14 -21.04
CA GLY A 114 9.34 -16.86 -21.63
C GLY A 114 9.20 -15.63 -20.71
N TYR A 115 8.88 -15.82 -19.45
CA TYR A 115 8.74 -14.70 -18.51
C TYR A 115 10.10 -14.20 -18.00
N ASN A 116 10.25 -12.87 -17.90
CA ASN A 116 11.34 -12.20 -17.17
C ASN A 116 10.97 -11.93 -15.71
N PHE A 117 9.71 -11.80 -15.43
CA PHE A 117 9.10 -11.72 -14.09
C PHE A 117 7.84 -12.59 -14.09
N PRO A 118 7.36 -13.07 -12.94
CA PRO A 118 6.06 -13.73 -12.88
C PRO A 118 4.95 -12.80 -13.41
N PRO A 119 3.89 -13.34 -14.04
CA PRO A 119 2.86 -12.53 -14.70
C PRO A 119 2.06 -11.67 -13.70
N GLU A 120 1.46 -10.58 -14.22
CA GLU A 120 0.65 -9.66 -13.42
C GLU A 120 -0.73 -10.20 -13.08
N TYR A 121 -1.29 -11.05 -13.95
CA TYR A 121 -2.68 -11.49 -13.89
C TYR A 121 -2.83 -12.98 -14.19
N GLY A 122 -4.02 -13.48 -13.89
CA GLY A 122 -4.39 -14.87 -14.13
C GLY A 122 -3.89 -15.83 -13.05
N PRO A 123 -4.14 -17.14 -13.23
CA PRO A 123 -3.89 -18.14 -12.20
C PRO A 123 -2.40 -18.30 -11.85
N LEU A 124 -1.47 -18.00 -12.76
CA LEU A 124 -0.03 -18.03 -12.51
C LEU A 124 0.48 -16.82 -11.70
N ALA A 125 -0.35 -15.77 -11.55
CA ALA A 125 -0.04 -14.63 -10.71
C ALA A 125 -0.44 -14.85 -9.24
N ALA A 126 -1.15 -15.93 -8.93
CA ALA A 126 -1.72 -16.17 -7.62
C ALA A 126 -0.70 -16.74 -6.63
N VAL A 127 -0.72 -16.22 -5.39
CA VAL A 127 -0.18 -16.86 -4.20
C VAL A 127 -1.32 -17.40 -3.34
N THR A 128 -1.02 -18.25 -2.35
CA THR A 128 -2.04 -18.78 -1.43
C THR A 128 -2.90 -17.67 -0.84
N PRO A 129 -4.24 -17.78 -0.82
CA PRO A 129 -5.10 -16.82 -0.15
C PRO A 129 -4.71 -16.62 1.31
N GLY A 130 -4.42 -15.40 1.70
CA GLY A 130 -3.98 -15.09 3.08
C GLY A 130 -5.08 -14.48 3.94
N THR A 131 -5.99 -13.71 3.33
CA THR A 131 -7.00 -12.93 4.08
C THR A 131 -7.94 -13.78 4.94
N PRO A 132 -8.53 -14.90 4.48
CA PRO A 132 -9.42 -15.70 5.33
C PRO A 132 -8.70 -16.22 6.58
N GLY A 133 -7.45 -16.68 6.40
CA GLY A 133 -6.65 -17.18 7.51
C GLY A 133 -6.17 -16.11 8.47
N GLY A 134 -5.78 -14.95 7.94
CA GLY A 134 -5.40 -13.79 8.77
C GLY A 134 -6.57 -13.30 9.62
N LEU A 135 -7.77 -13.19 9.03
CA LEU A 135 -8.99 -12.84 9.74
C LEU A 135 -9.31 -13.84 10.84
N CYS A 136 -9.34 -15.15 10.51
CA CYS A 136 -9.62 -16.20 11.49
C CYS A 136 -8.60 -16.18 12.64
N TYR A 137 -7.31 -15.99 12.33
CA TYR A 137 -6.25 -15.95 13.33
C TYR A 137 -6.41 -14.74 14.28
N MET A 138 -6.51 -13.53 13.74
CA MET A 138 -6.67 -12.32 14.55
C MET A 138 -7.91 -12.39 15.43
N LEU A 139 -9.03 -12.82 14.85
CA LEU A 139 -10.28 -12.98 15.58
C LEU A 139 -10.15 -14.04 16.68
N ALA A 140 -9.57 -15.20 16.40
CA ALA A 140 -9.42 -16.30 17.36
C ALA A 140 -8.53 -15.93 18.54
N GLU A 141 -7.40 -15.24 18.28
CA GLU A 141 -6.41 -14.91 19.31
C GLU A 141 -6.76 -13.64 20.11
N TYR A 142 -7.28 -12.61 19.45
CA TYR A 142 -7.40 -11.26 20.02
C TYR A 142 -8.82 -10.70 20.04
N GLY A 143 -9.72 -11.25 19.22
CA GLY A 143 -11.13 -10.87 19.23
C GLY A 143 -11.92 -11.48 20.39
N THR A 144 -13.15 -11.05 20.51
CA THR A 144 -14.10 -11.48 21.56
C THR A 144 -15.38 -12.09 20.99
N MET A 145 -15.70 -11.76 19.73
CA MET A 145 -16.94 -12.17 19.07
C MET A 145 -16.82 -13.50 18.31
N SER A 146 -17.94 -14.06 17.88
CA SER A 146 -17.97 -15.22 16.98
C SER A 146 -17.63 -14.81 15.54
N LEU A 147 -17.17 -15.79 14.73
CA LEU A 147 -16.96 -15.55 13.30
C LEU A 147 -18.27 -15.15 12.62
N LYS A 148 -19.38 -15.78 13.01
CA LYS A 148 -20.72 -15.47 12.50
C LYS A 148 -21.08 -14.00 12.70
N ASP A 149 -20.84 -13.45 13.90
CA ASP A 149 -21.19 -12.06 14.21
C ASP A 149 -20.31 -11.07 13.47
N VAL A 150 -19.02 -11.37 13.34
CA VAL A 150 -18.04 -10.52 12.65
C VAL A 150 -18.26 -10.54 11.13
N LEU A 151 -18.64 -11.68 10.53
CA LEU A 151 -18.90 -11.76 9.09
C LEU A 151 -20.31 -11.27 8.70
N ALA A 152 -21.21 -11.02 9.65
CA ALA A 152 -22.60 -10.67 9.34
C ALA A 152 -22.76 -9.47 8.38
N PRO A 153 -22.03 -8.35 8.54
CA PRO A 153 -22.12 -7.23 7.59
C PRO A 153 -21.66 -7.63 6.17
N ALA A 154 -20.53 -8.33 6.05
CA ALA A 154 -20.01 -8.78 4.76
C ALA A 154 -20.95 -9.77 4.05
N MET A 155 -21.60 -10.65 4.83
CA MET A 155 -22.61 -11.56 4.29
C MET A 155 -23.86 -10.83 3.78
N GLU A 156 -24.27 -9.78 4.46
CA GLU A 156 -25.37 -8.94 3.98
C GLU A 156 -25.00 -8.26 2.67
N MET A 157 -23.78 -7.74 2.55
CA MET A 157 -23.25 -7.19 1.30
C MET A 157 -23.18 -8.24 0.19
N ALA A 158 -22.77 -9.47 0.50
CA ALA A 158 -22.71 -10.57 -0.49
C ALA A 158 -24.10 -10.99 -1.00
N LYS A 159 -25.15 -10.85 -0.19
CA LYS A 159 -26.55 -11.04 -0.64
C LYS A 159 -26.98 -9.96 -1.63
N GLY A 160 -26.41 -8.78 -1.54
CA GLY A 160 -26.63 -7.68 -2.48
C GLY A 160 -26.47 -6.32 -1.81
N TYR A 161 -25.66 -5.45 -2.42
CA TYR A 161 -25.51 -4.06 -2.02
C TYR A 161 -25.47 -3.15 -3.27
N ALA A 162 -25.82 -1.89 -3.10
CA ALA A 162 -25.71 -0.90 -4.17
C ALA A 162 -24.22 -0.64 -4.46
N ILE A 163 -23.74 -1.09 -5.62
CA ILE A 163 -22.31 -0.96 -5.99
C ILE A 163 -21.95 0.49 -6.26
N GLU A 164 -20.79 0.92 -5.78
CA GLU A 164 -20.28 2.28 -5.97
C GLU A 164 -19.77 2.50 -7.39
N ALA A 165 -19.80 3.75 -7.82
CA ALA A 165 -19.33 4.15 -9.15
C ALA A 165 -17.87 3.77 -9.42
N GLN A 166 -16.99 3.90 -8.42
CA GLN A 166 -15.56 3.56 -8.55
C GLN A 166 -15.38 2.09 -8.90
N THR A 167 -15.99 1.17 -8.15
CA THR A 167 -15.89 -0.28 -8.35
C THR A 167 -16.57 -0.71 -9.64
N ALA A 168 -17.80 -0.25 -9.90
CA ALA A 168 -18.57 -0.56 -11.11
C ALA A 168 -17.82 -0.12 -12.40
N ASN A 169 -17.24 1.07 -12.39
CA ASN A 169 -16.47 1.59 -13.52
C ASN A 169 -15.12 0.88 -13.68
N SER A 170 -14.49 0.44 -12.58
CA SER A 170 -13.28 -0.39 -12.64
C SER A 170 -13.57 -1.73 -13.33
N PHE A 171 -14.70 -2.38 -13.03
CA PHE A 171 -15.11 -3.62 -13.72
C PHE A 171 -15.32 -3.39 -15.22
N GLU A 172 -16.01 -2.32 -15.60
CA GLU A 172 -16.23 -1.99 -17.01
C GLU A 172 -14.92 -1.69 -17.75
N ALA A 173 -14.03 -0.89 -17.15
CA ALA A 173 -12.73 -0.58 -17.73
C ALA A 173 -11.86 -1.85 -17.94
N GLN A 174 -12.00 -2.85 -17.09
CA GLN A 174 -11.25 -4.09 -17.14
C GLN A 174 -11.98 -5.25 -17.84
N LYS A 175 -13.16 -5.02 -18.43
CA LYS A 175 -14.02 -6.10 -18.97
C LYS A 175 -13.33 -6.98 -20.00
N ARG A 176 -12.44 -6.44 -20.83
CA ARG A 176 -11.67 -7.24 -21.80
C ARG A 176 -10.88 -8.33 -21.10
N ARG A 177 -10.15 -8.00 -20.06
CA ARG A 177 -9.33 -8.93 -19.27
C ARG A 177 -10.18 -9.85 -18.40
N LEU A 178 -11.25 -9.35 -17.81
CA LEU A 178 -12.17 -10.16 -17.00
C LEU A 178 -12.79 -11.33 -17.80
N LYS A 179 -12.96 -11.14 -19.11
CA LYS A 179 -13.48 -12.18 -20.02
C LYS A 179 -12.50 -13.34 -20.29
N GLU A 180 -11.22 -13.17 -19.98
CA GLU A 180 -10.22 -14.24 -20.17
C GLU A 180 -10.45 -15.40 -19.20
N TRP A 181 -11.15 -15.17 -18.07
CA TRP A 181 -11.42 -16.15 -17.03
C TRP A 181 -12.93 -16.34 -16.83
N PRO A 182 -13.45 -17.58 -16.99
CA PRO A 182 -14.88 -17.80 -17.04
C PRO A 182 -15.60 -17.41 -15.75
N TYR A 183 -15.01 -17.67 -14.59
CA TYR A 183 -15.61 -17.35 -13.29
C TYR A 183 -15.57 -15.84 -12.99
N SER A 184 -14.50 -15.14 -13.41
CA SER A 184 -14.42 -13.67 -13.31
C SER A 184 -15.44 -13.01 -14.22
N LYS A 185 -15.57 -13.48 -15.47
CA LYS A 185 -16.60 -13.01 -16.39
C LYS A 185 -18.01 -13.16 -15.79
N ALA A 186 -18.31 -14.33 -15.21
CA ALA A 186 -19.62 -14.61 -14.64
C ALA A 186 -19.96 -13.71 -13.44
N LEU A 187 -18.97 -13.38 -12.63
CA LEU A 187 -19.16 -12.54 -11.44
C LEU A 187 -19.27 -11.05 -11.79
N PHE A 188 -18.33 -10.52 -12.57
CA PHE A 188 -18.17 -9.08 -12.76
C PHE A 188 -18.93 -8.48 -13.94
N LEU A 189 -19.40 -9.33 -14.88
CA LEU A 189 -20.04 -8.87 -16.11
C LEU A 189 -21.45 -9.47 -16.25
N PRO A 190 -22.40 -9.07 -15.35
CA PRO A 190 -23.77 -9.59 -15.36
C PRO A 190 -24.54 -9.24 -16.64
N HIS A 191 -24.16 -8.17 -17.34
CA HIS A 191 -24.78 -7.72 -18.60
C HIS A 191 -23.94 -8.10 -19.83
N ALA A 192 -23.31 -9.30 -19.79
CA ALA A 192 -22.42 -9.76 -20.86
C ALA A 192 -23.10 -9.70 -22.25
N GLY A 193 -22.46 -9.02 -23.21
CA GLY A 193 -22.97 -8.82 -24.58
C GLY A 193 -23.69 -7.48 -24.77
N GLU A 194 -23.92 -6.71 -23.75
CA GLU A 194 -24.45 -5.35 -23.83
C GLU A 194 -23.32 -4.32 -24.04
N LYS A 195 -23.70 -3.06 -24.31
CA LYS A 195 -22.72 -1.97 -24.47
C LYS A 195 -21.87 -1.80 -23.19
N ARG A 196 -22.53 -1.74 -22.04
CA ARG A 196 -21.94 -1.84 -20.70
C ARG A 196 -22.19 -3.26 -20.17
N GLU A 197 -21.14 -3.98 -19.83
CA GLU A 197 -21.23 -5.36 -19.37
C GLU A 197 -21.09 -5.50 -17.86
N ALA A 198 -20.43 -4.53 -17.20
CA ALA A 198 -20.35 -4.43 -15.75
C ALA A 198 -21.63 -3.79 -15.17
N PRO A 199 -21.89 -3.97 -13.86
CA PRO A 199 -23.00 -3.30 -13.20
C PRO A 199 -22.95 -1.78 -13.38
N GLU A 200 -24.11 -1.13 -13.38
CA GLU A 200 -24.21 0.32 -13.26
C GLU A 200 -23.98 0.77 -11.81
N ALA A 201 -23.50 1.99 -11.62
CA ALA A 201 -23.38 2.57 -10.28
C ALA A 201 -24.76 2.65 -9.60
N GLY A 202 -24.87 2.10 -8.39
CA GLY A 202 -26.12 2.00 -7.64
C GLY A 202 -26.94 0.73 -7.94
N GLU A 203 -26.52 -0.10 -8.89
CA GLU A 203 -27.14 -1.40 -9.13
C GLU A 203 -26.84 -2.36 -7.97
N VAL A 204 -27.78 -3.26 -7.68
CA VAL A 204 -27.58 -4.27 -6.63
C VAL A 204 -26.64 -5.36 -7.12
N PHE A 205 -25.43 -5.35 -6.60
CA PHE A 205 -24.40 -6.34 -6.92
C PHE A 205 -24.47 -7.52 -5.95
N VAL A 206 -24.69 -8.72 -6.50
CA VAL A 206 -24.92 -9.96 -5.75
C VAL A 206 -23.78 -10.96 -5.99
N GLN A 207 -23.26 -11.55 -4.91
CA GLN A 207 -22.11 -12.48 -4.93
C GLN A 207 -22.50 -13.83 -4.32
N LYS A 208 -23.30 -14.61 -5.04
CA LYS A 208 -23.88 -15.89 -4.55
C LYS A 208 -22.80 -16.90 -4.11
N ASP A 209 -21.77 -17.09 -4.92
CA ASP A 209 -20.71 -18.06 -4.65
C ASP A 209 -19.89 -17.64 -3.41
N LEU A 210 -19.62 -16.35 -3.24
CA LEU A 210 -18.97 -15.83 -2.03
C LEU A 210 -19.83 -16.03 -0.80
N LEU A 211 -21.13 -15.71 -0.88
CA LEU A 211 -22.06 -15.91 0.22
C LEU A 211 -22.11 -17.38 0.66
N GLU A 212 -22.09 -18.32 -0.29
CA GLU A 212 -22.03 -19.75 0.02
C GLU A 212 -20.72 -20.13 0.72
N THR A 213 -19.58 -19.60 0.26
CA THR A 213 -18.27 -19.83 0.89
C THR A 213 -18.25 -19.33 2.33
N LEU A 214 -18.76 -18.13 2.58
CA LEU A 214 -18.84 -17.56 3.94
C LEU A 214 -19.81 -18.37 4.83
N ASN A 215 -20.93 -18.82 4.28
CA ASN A 215 -21.86 -19.72 5.00
C ASN A 215 -21.16 -21.02 5.42
N LYS A 216 -20.41 -21.67 4.53
CA LYS A 216 -19.65 -22.90 4.83
C LYS A 216 -18.66 -22.67 5.99
N MET A 217 -17.98 -21.53 6.03
CA MET A 217 -17.09 -21.19 7.15
C MET A 217 -17.86 -21.08 8.47
N ILE A 218 -18.98 -20.36 8.48
CA ILE A 218 -19.85 -20.22 9.65
C ILE A 218 -20.44 -21.56 10.09
N GLU A 219 -20.88 -22.40 9.16
CA GLU A 219 -21.37 -23.74 9.49
C GLU A 219 -20.34 -24.56 10.26
N SER A 220 -19.06 -24.48 9.86
CA SER A 220 -17.98 -25.17 10.56
C SER A 220 -17.74 -24.64 11.97
N GLU A 221 -17.81 -23.30 12.16
CA GLU A 221 -17.77 -22.70 13.50
C GLU A 221 -18.94 -23.20 14.37
N GLN A 222 -20.16 -23.11 13.83
CA GLN A 222 -21.38 -23.49 14.57
C GLN A 222 -21.42 -24.98 14.91
N ASP A 223 -20.92 -25.82 14.02
CA ASP A 223 -20.83 -27.27 14.28
C ASP A 223 -19.80 -27.57 15.37
N ALA A 224 -18.63 -26.94 15.32
CA ALA A 224 -17.63 -27.09 16.38
C ALA A 224 -18.17 -26.63 17.76
N LEU A 225 -18.92 -25.52 17.81
CA LEU A 225 -19.56 -25.05 19.04
C LEU A 225 -20.61 -26.05 19.58
N LYS A 226 -21.42 -26.68 18.70
CA LYS A 226 -22.35 -27.76 19.11
C LYS A 226 -21.60 -28.94 19.73
N HIS A 227 -20.39 -29.22 19.27
CA HIS A 227 -19.50 -30.22 19.83
C HIS A 227 -18.68 -29.74 21.03
N LYS A 228 -19.09 -28.63 21.66
CA LYS A 228 -18.49 -28.05 22.88
C LYS A 228 -17.02 -27.62 22.73
N LYS A 229 -16.61 -27.28 21.52
CA LYS A 229 -15.33 -26.65 21.29
C LYS A 229 -15.33 -25.21 21.80
N THR A 230 -14.18 -24.73 22.22
CA THR A 230 -14.00 -23.32 22.61
C THR A 230 -14.23 -22.39 21.40
N ARG A 231 -14.50 -21.10 21.62
CA ARG A 231 -14.64 -20.10 20.58
C ARG A 231 -13.44 -20.12 19.61
N LYS A 232 -12.21 -20.15 20.15
CA LYS A 232 -10.96 -20.20 19.38
C LYS A 232 -10.94 -21.45 18.48
N GLU A 233 -11.18 -22.63 19.02
CA GLU A 233 -11.20 -23.89 18.24
C GLU A 233 -12.31 -23.87 17.19
N ALA A 234 -13.46 -23.26 17.48
CA ALA A 234 -14.57 -23.16 16.52
C ALA A 234 -14.23 -22.23 15.35
N ILE A 235 -13.61 -21.09 15.58
CA ILE A 235 -13.12 -20.20 14.52
C ILE A 235 -12.04 -20.92 13.69
N MET A 236 -11.16 -21.67 14.33
CA MET A 236 -10.12 -22.43 13.62
C MET A 236 -10.69 -23.63 12.84
N ALA A 237 -11.87 -24.15 13.18
CA ALA A 237 -12.57 -25.11 12.33
C ALA A 237 -13.04 -24.49 11.00
N ALA A 238 -13.43 -23.23 11.00
CA ALA A 238 -13.71 -22.49 9.75
C ALA A 238 -12.45 -22.27 8.92
N PHE A 239 -11.32 -21.93 9.56
CA PHE A 239 -10.01 -21.89 8.91
C PHE A 239 -9.68 -23.21 8.23
N ASP A 240 -9.82 -24.34 8.93
CA ASP A 240 -9.51 -25.67 8.38
C ASP A 240 -10.44 -26.02 7.20
N ARG A 241 -11.71 -25.64 7.22
CA ARG A 241 -12.61 -25.83 6.07
C ARG A 241 -12.15 -25.06 4.84
N PHE A 242 -11.66 -23.83 5.05
CA PHE A 242 -11.15 -23.01 3.94
C PHE A 242 -9.88 -23.61 3.33
N TYR A 243 -8.90 -24.04 4.13
CA TYR A 243 -7.58 -24.44 3.65
C TYR A 243 -7.41 -25.94 3.43
N LYS A 244 -8.27 -26.80 4.03
CA LYS A 244 -8.16 -28.25 3.97
C LYS A 244 -9.45 -28.95 3.53
N GLY A 245 -10.58 -28.20 3.53
CA GLY A 245 -11.91 -28.73 3.25
C GLY A 245 -12.32 -28.65 1.79
N ASP A 246 -13.62 -28.57 1.60
CA ASP A 246 -14.28 -28.50 0.29
C ASP A 246 -14.01 -27.17 -0.43
N ILE A 247 -13.81 -26.07 0.30
CA ILE A 247 -13.43 -24.76 -0.27
C ILE A 247 -12.04 -24.86 -0.91
N ALA A 248 -11.05 -25.44 -0.23
CA ALA A 248 -9.71 -25.67 -0.77
C ALA A 248 -9.74 -26.54 -2.04
N LYS A 249 -10.53 -27.61 -2.02
CA LYS A 249 -10.69 -28.51 -3.18
C LYS A 249 -11.18 -27.76 -4.41
N GLU A 250 -12.16 -26.86 -4.25
CA GLU A 250 -12.69 -26.05 -5.35
C GLU A 250 -11.67 -25.01 -5.83
N ILE A 251 -10.93 -24.36 -4.93
CA ILE A 251 -9.84 -23.43 -5.29
C ILE A 251 -8.78 -24.15 -6.13
N VAL A 252 -8.33 -25.33 -5.70
CA VAL A 252 -7.31 -26.13 -6.42
C VAL A 252 -7.83 -26.57 -7.77
N ARG A 253 -9.06 -27.14 -7.82
CA ARG A 253 -9.69 -27.57 -9.07
C ARG A 253 -9.75 -26.45 -10.09
N ALA A 254 -10.30 -25.30 -9.68
CA ALA A 254 -10.46 -24.14 -10.57
C ALA A 254 -9.12 -23.50 -10.97
N SER A 255 -8.13 -23.49 -10.08
CA SER A 255 -6.79 -23.03 -10.40
C SER A 255 -6.15 -23.89 -11.48
N GLN A 256 -6.18 -25.22 -11.32
CA GLN A 256 -5.59 -26.16 -12.28
C GLN A 256 -6.33 -26.17 -13.62
N GLU A 257 -7.65 -26.08 -13.62
CA GLU A 257 -8.48 -25.94 -14.82
C GLU A 257 -8.08 -24.72 -15.67
N GLN A 258 -7.71 -23.63 -15.00
CA GLN A 258 -7.30 -22.37 -15.63
C GLN A 258 -5.76 -22.28 -15.86
N GLY A 259 -5.00 -23.35 -15.62
CA GLY A 259 -3.55 -23.43 -15.83
C GLY A 259 -2.70 -22.92 -14.66
N GLY A 260 -3.27 -22.79 -13.47
CA GLY A 260 -2.55 -22.43 -12.24
C GLY A 260 -1.80 -23.60 -11.61
N LEU A 261 -1.06 -23.33 -10.54
CA LEU A 261 -0.09 -24.25 -9.95
C LEU A 261 -0.51 -24.84 -8.59
N PHE A 262 -1.64 -24.39 -8.00
CA PHE A 262 -2.02 -24.82 -6.66
C PHE A 262 -2.26 -26.32 -6.54
N THR A 263 -1.77 -26.88 -5.44
CA THR A 263 -2.10 -28.22 -4.94
C THR A 263 -2.83 -28.11 -3.60
N MET A 264 -3.40 -29.22 -3.14
CA MET A 264 -4.02 -29.25 -1.81
C MET A 264 -3.00 -29.01 -0.68
N GLU A 265 -1.75 -29.44 -0.87
CA GLU A 265 -0.66 -29.21 0.08
C GLU A 265 -0.32 -27.73 0.21
N ASP A 266 -0.24 -27.00 -0.91
CA ASP A 266 0.04 -25.57 -0.92
C ASP A 266 -0.95 -24.75 -0.08
N LEU A 267 -2.21 -25.21 0.00
CA LEU A 267 -3.22 -24.60 0.84
C LEU A 267 -3.17 -25.13 2.28
N ALA A 268 -3.11 -26.46 2.45
CA ALA A 268 -3.25 -27.10 3.76
C ALA A 268 -2.09 -26.82 4.73
N GLU A 269 -0.89 -26.60 4.22
CA GLU A 269 0.31 -26.31 5.02
C GLU A 269 0.47 -24.82 5.34
N TRP A 270 -0.21 -23.96 4.57
CA TRP A 270 -0.12 -22.52 4.80
C TRP A 270 -0.77 -22.11 6.12
N LYS A 271 -0.15 -21.19 6.82
CA LYS A 271 -0.67 -20.56 8.04
C LYS A 271 -0.17 -19.15 8.20
N PRO A 272 -0.93 -18.25 8.86
CA PRO A 272 -0.41 -16.94 9.27
C PRO A 272 0.72 -17.11 10.30
N ILE A 273 1.60 -16.09 10.36
CA ILE A 273 2.71 -16.05 11.32
C ILE A 273 2.52 -14.83 12.20
N GLU A 274 2.63 -15.03 13.51
CA GLU A 274 2.80 -13.95 14.46
C GLU A 274 4.28 -13.64 14.60
N GLU A 275 4.65 -12.38 14.49
CA GLU A 275 6.04 -11.92 14.44
C GLU A 275 6.28 -10.78 15.45
N GLU A 276 7.53 -10.60 15.86
CA GLU A 276 7.95 -9.34 16.46
C GLU A 276 8.10 -8.29 15.36
N PRO A 277 7.46 -7.10 15.52
CA PRO A 277 7.61 -6.01 14.57
C PRO A 277 9.00 -5.39 14.65
N MET A 278 9.45 -4.78 13.56
CA MET A 278 10.61 -3.90 13.57
C MET A 278 10.21 -2.51 14.06
N HIS A 279 11.12 -1.83 14.77
CA HIS A 279 10.88 -0.47 15.23
C HIS A 279 12.15 0.35 15.31
N VAL A 280 11.98 1.66 15.31
CA VAL A 280 13.02 2.64 15.61
C VAL A 280 12.42 3.77 16.44
N SER A 281 13.26 4.40 17.25
CA SER A 281 12.91 5.65 17.93
C SER A 281 13.16 6.83 16.99
N TYR A 282 12.17 7.71 16.86
CA TYR A 282 12.28 8.97 16.13
C TYR A 282 11.70 10.10 16.97
N ARG A 283 12.56 11.03 17.47
CA ARG A 283 12.15 12.19 18.25
C ARG A 283 11.21 11.86 19.41
N GLY A 284 11.53 10.80 20.17
CA GLY A 284 10.73 10.35 21.32
C GLY A 284 9.45 9.59 20.96
N THR A 285 9.30 9.19 19.69
CA THR A 285 8.20 8.35 19.24
C THR A 285 8.78 7.03 18.73
N GLU A 286 8.34 5.90 19.29
CA GLU A 286 8.69 4.56 18.83
C GLU A 286 7.79 4.19 17.67
N VAL A 287 8.35 4.00 16.47
CA VAL A 287 7.61 3.71 15.24
C VAL A 287 7.80 2.26 14.87
N TYR A 288 6.70 1.54 14.75
CA TYR A 288 6.64 0.11 14.46
C TYR A 288 6.19 -0.15 13.03
N LYS A 289 6.84 -1.10 12.38
CA LYS A 289 6.54 -1.62 11.04
C LYS A 289 6.68 -3.14 11.05
N LEU A 290 6.11 -3.79 10.05
CA LEU A 290 6.34 -5.22 9.81
C LEU A 290 7.79 -5.49 9.40
N GLN A 291 8.16 -6.77 9.33
CA GLN A 291 9.50 -7.19 8.94
C GLN A 291 9.80 -6.96 7.44
N GLN A 292 11.02 -7.25 7.02
CA GLN A 292 11.57 -6.96 5.68
C GLN A 292 10.97 -7.76 4.51
N TRP A 293 10.01 -8.62 4.76
CA TRP A 293 9.16 -9.16 3.70
C TRP A 293 8.14 -8.11 3.19
N THR A 294 8.00 -7.00 3.92
CA THR A 294 7.32 -5.77 3.47
C THR A 294 8.33 -4.68 3.15
N GLN A 295 7.86 -3.57 2.57
CA GLN A 295 8.73 -2.38 2.43
C GLN A 295 8.79 -1.52 3.70
N GLY A 296 8.01 -1.81 4.73
CA GLY A 296 7.89 -1.01 5.96
C GLY A 296 9.21 -0.56 6.60
N PRO A 297 10.23 -1.42 6.74
CA PRO A 297 11.51 -1.00 7.30
C PRO A 297 12.23 0.09 6.50
N SER A 298 11.87 0.35 5.23
CA SER A 298 12.44 1.49 4.48
C SER A 298 12.02 2.84 5.07
N MET A 299 10.80 2.94 5.60
CA MET A 299 10.36 4.13 6.35
C MET A 299 11.18 4.30 7.64
N LEU A 300 11.47 3.21 8.35
CA LEU A 300 12.30 3.24 9.57
C LEU A 300 13.73 3.68 9.25
N GLN A 301 14.32 3.20 8.14
CA GLN A 301 15.62 3.67 7.68
C GLN A 301 15.60 5.15 7.33
N ALA A 302 14.58 5.60 6.59
CA ALA A 302 14.44 7.02 6.22
C ALA A 302 14.31 7.91 7.46
N LEU A 303 13.54 7.51 8.47
CA LEU A 303 13.45 8.20 9.76
C LEU A 303 14.79 8.31 10.45
N ASN A 304 15.57 7.22 10.53
CA ASN A 304 16.91 7.24 11.11
C ASN A 304 17.87 8.17 10.35
N ILE A 305 17.77 8.24 9.02
CA ILE A 305 18.55 9.18 8.20
C ILE A 305 18.12 10.62 8.50
N LEU A 306 16.81 10.90 8.50
CA LEU A 306 16.22 12.22 8.68
C LEU A 306 16.44 12.77 10.10
N GLU A 307 16.62 11.94 11.10
CA GLU A 307 16.93 12.37 12.48
C GLU A 307 18.23 13.17 12.59
N ASN A 308 19.14 13.03 11.61
CA ASN A 308 20.38 13.80 11.54
C ASN A 308 20.15 15.26 11.05
N PHE A 309 18.94 15.65 10.72
CA PHE A 309 18.61 16.98 10.18
C PHE A 309 17.53 17.66 11.02
N ASN A 310 17.59 18.98 11.12
CA ASN A 310 16.50 19.77 11.72
C ASN A 310 15.48 20.15 10.64
N LEU A 311 14.49 19.26 10.41
CA LEU A 311 13.50 19.43 9.36
C LEU A 311 12.61 20.66 9.60
N LYS A 312 12.30 20.97 10.87
CA LYS A 312 11.47 22.12 11.24
C LYS A 312 12.09 23.44 10.80
N ASP A 313 13.41 23.60 10.98
CA ASP A 313 14.13 24.80 10.58
C ASP A 313 14.27 24.95 9.06
N MET A 314 14.09 23.86 8.29
CA MET A 314 14.07 23.93 6.83
C MET A 314 12.78 24.57 6.31
N GLY A 315 11.72 24.56 7.09
CA GLY A 315 10.38 25.01 6.71
C GLY A 315 9.58 23.94 5.94
N TYR A 316 8.32 23.82 6.29
CA TYR A 316 7.41 22.83 5.67
C TYR A 316 7.32 23.03 4.14
N ASN A 317 7.48 21.97 3.39
CA ASN A 317 7.46 21.95 1.91
C ASN A 317 8.37 22.98 1.21
N SER A 318 9.41 23.49 1.90
CA SER A 318 10.47 24.28 1.26
C SER A 318 11.31 23.41 0.32
N THR A 319 12.04 24.03 -0.60
CA THR A 319 13.00 23.35 -1.48
C THR A 319 13.96 22.46 -0.68
N ARG A 320 14.49 22.98 0.43
CA ARG A 320 15.46 22.26 1.27
C ARG A 320 14.84 21.06 1.97
N TYR A 321 13.62 21.19 2.49
CA TYR A 321 12.86 20.11 3.10
C TYR A 321 12.58 19.00 2.08
N ILE A 322 11.95 19.34 0.94
CA ILE A 322 11.60 18.39 -0.12
C ILE A 322 12.85 17.64 -0.59
N HIS A 323 13.92 18.36 -0.85
CA HIS A 323 15.17 17.78 -1.32
C HIS A 323 15.80 16.81 -0.31
N THR A 324 15.77 17.15 0.99
CA THR A 324 16.29 16.28 2.06
C THR A 324 15.45 15.01 2.21
N VAL A 325 14.11 15.15 2.26
CA VAL A 325 13.18 14.02 2.39
C VAL A 325 13.27 13.10 1.18
N TYR A 326 13.29 13.64 -0.04
CA TYR A 326 13.44 12.86 -1.27
C TYR A 326 14.72 12.02 -1.27
N GLN A 327 15.87 12.62 -0.94
CA GLN A 327 17.14 11.89 -0.93
C GLN A 327 17.17 10.82 0.18
N ALA A 328 16.64 11.11 1.37
CA ALA A 328 16.57 10.12 2.46
C ALA A 328 15.70 8.91 2.06
N MET A 329 14.56 9.15 1.43
CA MET A 329 13.71 8.07 0.89
C MET A 329 14.47 7.21 -0.14
N ASN A 330 15.15 7.84 -1.10
CA ASN A 330 15.85 7.11 -2.14
C ASN A 330 17.02 6.27 -1.60
N LEU A 331 17.72 6.75 -0.59
CA LEU A 331 18.75 5.98 0.11
C LEU A 331 18.17 4.72 0.75
N ALA A 332 17.02 4.82 1.41
CA ALA A 332 16.32 3.70 2.03
C ALA A 332 15.73 2.74 0.98
N PHE A 333 15.14 3.26 -0.11
CA PHE A 333 14.60 2.41 -1.17
C PHE A 333 15.69 1.68 -1.98
N ALA A 334 16.87 2.28 -2.17
CA ALA A 334 17.98 1.58 -2.79
C ALA A 334 18.40 0.34 -1.98
N ASP A 335 18.39 0.44 -0.66
CA ASP A 335 18.66 -0.69 0.25
C ASP A 335 17.49 -1.71 0.22
N ARG A 336 16.22 -1.25 0.26
CA ARG A 336 15.03 -2.10 0.12
C ARG A 336 15.10 -2.97 -1.13
N ASP A 337 15.44 -2.36 -2.26
CA ASP A 337 15.43 -3.00 -3.57
C ASP A 337 16.40 -4.16 -3.69
N PHE A 338 17.40 -4.22 -2.81
CA PHE A 338 18.40 -5.26 -2.84
C PHE A 338 18.32 -6.23 -1.64
N TYR A 339 18.04 -5.73 -0.42
CA TYR A 339 18.19 -6.53 0.80
C TYR A 339 16.89 -7.11 1.35
N TYR A 340 15.70 -6.70 0.84
CA TYR A 340 14.42 -7.10 1.42
C TYR A 340 13.84 -8.33 0.73
N GLY A 341 13.21 -9.19 1.52
CA GLY A 341 12.52 -10.41 1.09
C GLY A 341 12.11 -11.25 2.29
N ASP A 342 11.54 -12.42 2.02
CA ASP A 342 11.06 -13.35 3.02
C ASP A 342 12.21 -13.91 3.88
N PRO A 343 12.27 -13.63 5.20
CA PRO A 343 13.32 -14.10 6.08
C PRO A 343 13.22 -15.58 6.44
N TYR A 344 12.07 -16.20 6.22
CA TYR A 344 11.79 -17.58 6.62
C TYR A 344 12.33 -18.60 5.62
N VAL A 345 12.39 -18.23 4.34
CA VAL A 345 12.92 -19.08 3.26
C VAL A 345 14.31 -18.62 2.83
N THR A 346 14.57 -17.33 2.82
CA THR A 346 15.89 -16.78 2.47
C THR A 346 16.38 -15.89 3.63
N SER A 347 17.19 -16.42 4.51
CA SER A 347 17.72 -15.72 5.68
C SER A 347 19.00 -14.92 5.35
N GLY A 348 19.46 -14.13 6.33
CA GLY A 348 20.75 -13.43 6.27
C GLY A 348 20.68 -11.97 5.86
N GLN A 349 19.46 -11.41 5.71
CA GLN A 349 19.28 -9.97 5.51
C GLN A 349 19.94 -9.18 6.65
N PRO A 350 20.67 -8.09 6.35
CA PRO A 350 21.43 -7.33 7.34
C PRO A 350 20.55 -6.27 8.07
N MET A 351 19.43 -6.71 8.65
CA MET A 351 18.42 -5.77 9.16
C MET A 351 18.89 -4.97 10.38
N LYS A 352 19.72 -5.55 11.24
CA LYS A 352 20.32 -4.81 12.38
C LYS A 352 21.20 -3.67 11.89
N GLY A 353 22.02 -3.95 10.87
CA GLY A 353 22.87 -2.94 10.24
C GLY A 353 22.03 -1.85 9.57
N LEU A 354 21.05 -2.24 8.74
CA LEU A 354 20.16 -1.31 8.02
C LEU A 354 19.40 -0.36 8.95
N LEU A 355 18.95 -0.82 10.11
CA LEU A 355 18.20 -0.01 11.09
C LEU A 355 19.10 0.63 12.16
N SER A 356 20.43 0.48 12.08
CA SER A 356 21.34 1.13 13.04
C SER A 356 21.44 2.63 12.80
N LYS A 357 21.56 3.40 13.89
CA LYS A 357 21.79 4.86 13.81
C LYS A 357 23.15 5.19 13.19
N GLU A 358 24.14 4.29 13.38
CA GLU A 358 25.48 4.40 12.80
C GLU A 358 25.43 4.35 11.26
N TYR A 359 24.76 3.34 10.70
CA TYR A 359 24.56 3.24 9.26
C TYR A 359 23.78 4.43 8.71
N ALA A 360 22.74 4.84 9.42
CA ALA A 360 21.95 6.02 9.02
C ALA A 360 22.79 7.31 8.97
N ARG A 361 23.74 7.51 9.91
CA ARG A 361 24.67 8.64 9.86
C ARG A 361 25.60 8.58 8.63
N GLU A 362 26.08 7.41 8.25
CA GLU A 362 26.88 7.28 7.03
C GLU A 362 26.05 7.54 5.76
N ARG A 363 24.81 7.02 5.72
CA ARG A 363 23.90 7.31 4.59
C ARG A 363 23.54 8.79 4.52
N ALA A 364 23.33 9.47 5.66
CA ALA A 364 23.02 10.90 5.71
C ALA A 364 24.11 11.79 5.08
N LYS A 365 25.41 11.38 5.15
CA LYS A 365 26.52 12.10 4.51
C LYS A 365 26.42 12.12 2.98
N LEU A 366 25.65 11.24 2.38
CA LEU A 366 25.43 11.18 0.94
C LEU A 366 24.39 12.18 0.44
N ILE A 367 23.66 12.82 1.34
CA ILE A 367 22.69 13.87 1.01
C ILE A 367 23.46 15.15 0.66
N SER A 368 23.40 15.54 -0.62
CA SER A 368 24.05 16.74 -1.15
C SER A 368 23.02 17.86 -1.28
N TYR A 369 23.38 19.08 -0.92
CA TYR A 369 22.54 20.26 -1.12
C TYR A 369 22.80 20.99 -2.44
N ASP A 370 23.86 20.60 -3.17
CA ASP A 370 24.21 21.23 -4.44
C ASP A 370 23.42 20.66 -5.63
N ARG A 371 23.03 19.37 -5.50
CA ARG A 371 22.27 18.66 -6.54
C ARG A 371 21.64 17.37 -6.00
N ASN A 372 20.61 16.88 -6.69
CA ASN A 372 20.06 15.55 -6.44
C ASN A 372 21.09 14.46 -6.72
N ASN A 373 21.22 13.50 -5.82
CA ASN A 373 22.00 12.30 -6.05
C ASN A 373 21.12 11.24 -6.75
N ALA A 374 21.09 11.30 -8.08
CA ALA A 374 20.32 10.38 -8.90
C ALA A 374 20.97 8.98 -9.05
N MET A 375 22.19 8.79 -8.51
CA MET A 375 23.00 7.59 -8.69
C MET A 375 23.09 6.76 -7.41
N VAL A 376 22.08 6.86 -6.53
CA VAL A 376 22.07 6.14 -5.27
C VAL A 376 21.91 4.64 -5.52
N GLY A 377 22.89 3.88 -5.04
CA GLY A 377 22.86 2.41 -4.93
C GLY A 377 22.63 1.93 -3.50
N PRO A 378 22.44 0.59 -3.32
CA PRO A 378 22.44 -0.01 -2.00
C PRO A 378 23.75 0.28 -1.27
N GLY A 379 23.67 0.57 0.03
CA GLY A 379 24.85 0.70 0.87
C GLY A 379 25.38 -0.67 1.33
N ASP A 380 26.40 -0.65 2.21
CA ASP A 380 26.88 -1.85 2.88
C ASP A 380 26.53 -1.81 4.37
N PRO A 381 25.44 -2.44 4.80
CA PRO A 381 25.01 -2.45 6.20
C PRO A 381 25.70 -3.55 7.03
N TYR A 382 26.35 -4.55 6.42
CA TYR A 382 26.92 -5.71 7.13
C TYR A 382 27.99 -5.36 8.18
N PRO A 383 28.90 -4.40 7.94
CA PRO A 383 29.89 -4.01 8.97
C PRO A 383 29.23 -3.47 10.25
N PHE A 384 28.05 -2.84 10.16
CA PHE A 384 27.32 -2.28 11.29
C PHE A 384 26.62 -3.34 12.16
N GLU A 385 26.69 -4.59 11.77
CA GLU A 385 26.28 -5.75 12.59
C GLU A 385 27.42 -6.77 12.78
N GLY A 386 28.67 -6.36 12.51
CA GLY A 386 29.86 -7.19 12.72
C GLY A 386 30.05 -8.32 11.69
N ARG A 387 29.48 -8.18 10.49
CA ARG A 387 29.52 -9.18 9.41
C ARG A 387 30.22 -8.64 8.17
N THR A 388 30.72 -9.55 7.34
CA THR A 388 31.25 -9.22 6.00
C THR A 388 30.12 -9.36 4.98
N ASN A 389 30.03 -8.41 4.03
CA ASN A 389 29.05 -8.44 2.96
C ASN A 389 29.33 -9.57 1.97
N PRO A 390 28.46 -10.60 1.86
CA PRO A 390 28.63 -11.69 0.91
C PRO A 390 28.27 -11.32 -0.53
N PHE A 391 27.66 -10.14 -0.75
CA PHE A 391 27.13 -9.73 -2.05
C PHE A 391 28.00 -8.69 -2.77
N THR A 392 29.23 -8.45 -2.36
CA THR A 392 30.11 -7.42 -2.95
C THR A 392 30.24 -7.56 -4.46
N GLU A 393 30.42 -8.78 -4.98
CA GLU A 393 30.54 -9.01 -6.42
C GLU A 393 29.20 -8.87 -7.15
N LEU A 394 28.11 -9.29 -6.53
CA LEU A 394 26.76 -9.12 -7.10
C LEU A 394 26.36 -7.65 -7.20
N LEU A 395 26.73 -6.84 -6.20
CA LEU A 395 26.51 -5.39 -6.20
C LEU A 395 27.27 -4.71 -7.33
N LYS A 396 28.54 -5.08 -7.58
CA LYS A 396 29.31 -4.57 -8.71
C LYS A 396 28.68 -4.94 -10.06
N GLN A 397 28.15 -6.15 -10.19
CA GLN A 397 27.45 -6.58 -11.40
C GLN A 397 26.15 -5.79 -11.61
N ARG A 398 25.38 -5.57 -10.53
CA ARG A 398 24.16 -4.77 -10.54
C ARG A 398 24.43 -3.30 -10.93
N GLU A 399 25.52 -2.71 -10.45
CA GLU A 399 25.94 -1.36 -10.82
C GLU A 399 26.19 -1.25 -12.33
N LYS A 400 26.88 -2.24 -12.92
CA LYS A 400 27.09 -2.31 -14.37
C LYS A 400 25.78 -2.46 -15.14
N LEU A 401 24.83 -3.23 -14.63
CA LEU A 401 23.50 -3.39 -15.24
C LEU A 401 22.74 -2.05 -15.29
N ASN A 402 22.91 -1.21 -14.28
CA ASN A 402 22.27 0.10 -14.19
C ASN A 402 23.04 1.20 -14.94
N ALA A 403 24.33 1.01 -15.26
CA ALA A 403 25.18 2.01 -15.88
C ALA A 403 24.69 2.60 -17.23
N PRO A 404 24.09 1.84 -18.16
CA PRO A 404 23.57 2.38 -19.42
C PRO A 404 22.41 3.36 -19.21
N MET A 405 21.58 3.16 -18.20
CA MET A 405 20.47 4.06 -17.88
C MET A 405 20.93 5.41 -17.33
N MET A 406 22.10 5.44 -16.72
CA MET A 406 22.69 6.63 -16.12
C MET A 406 23.27 7.58 -17.19
N ARG A 407 23.43 7.13 -18.43
CA ARG A 407 23.95 7.93 -19.56
C ARG A 407 22.83 8.61 -20.38
N GLY A 408 21.58 8.25 -20.21
CA GLY A 408 20.43 8.77 -20.97
C GLY A 408 19.98 10.20 -20.60
N GLY A 409 20.55 10.82 -19.57
CA GLY A 409 20.27 12.19 -19.15
C GLY A 409 21.19 13.28 -19.75
N GLY A 410 22.10 12.93 -20.64
CA GLY A 410 23.01 13.86 -21.31
C GLY A 410 22.69 13.98 -22.80
N ASN A 411 22.43 15.21 -23.25
CA ASN A 411 22.22 15.62 -24.64
C ASN A 411 22.92 14.71 -25.66
N ALA A 412 22.15 13.93 -26.41
CA ALA A 412 22.63 13.39 -27.67
C ALA A 412 22.90 14.57 -28.63
N PRO A 413 24.06 14.68 -29.26
CA PRO A 413 24.27 15.71 -30.25
C PRO A 413 23.29 15.44 -31.42
N SER A 414 22.44 16.41 -31.71
CA SER A 414 21.57 16.41 -32.86
C SER A 414 22.46 16.39 -34.12
N THR A 415 22.56 15.23 -34.76
CA THR A 415 23.01 15.22 -36.18
C THR A 415 21.89 15.82 -36.98
N GLY A 416 22.16 17.00 -37.52
CA GLY A 416 21.24 17.76 -38.34
C GLY A 416 20.77 17.01 -39.58
N GLY A 417 19.48 16.90 -39.71
CA GLY A 417 18.76 16.70 -40.95
C GLY A 417 17.75 17.82 -41.06
N ALA A 418 18.07 18.81 -41.89
CA ALA A 418 17.20 19.93 -42.20
C ALA A 418 15.91 19.42 -42.82
N MET A 419 14.76 19.67 -42.20
CA MET A 419 13.49 19.76 -42.91
C MET A 419 12.76 21.03 -42.46
N ASN A 420 12.35 21.77 -43.49
CA ASN A 420 11.82 23.09 -43.57
C ASN A 420 10.82 23.49 -42.49
N ALA A 421 11.11 24.64 -41.88
CA ALA A 421 10.12 25.45 -41.19
C ALA A 421 9.16 26.09 -42.19
N SER A 422 7.88 25.90 -42.00
CA SER A 422 6.87 26.82 -42.48
C SER A 422 5.87 27.11 -41.34
N SER A 423 5.95 28.35 -40.86
CA SER A 423 4.92 29.20 -40.29
C SER A 423 3.86 28.59 -39.40
N ALA A 424 3.95 28.88 -38.09
CA ALA A 424 2.79 29.19 -37.30
C ALA A 424 3.10 30.40 -36.40
N ALA A 425 2.50 31.52 -36.80
CA ALA A 425 2.48 32.76 -36.04
C ALA A 425 1.69 32.60 -34.76
N GLY A 426 2.07 33.40 -33.77
CA GLY A 426 1.61 33.52 -32.41
C GLY A 426 0.11 33.34 -32.13
N LEU A 427 -0.12 32.67 -31.01
CA LEU A 427 -1.34 32.85 -30.24
C LEU A 427 -0.96 33.32 -28.83
N PRO A 428 -1.74 34.24 -28.25
CA PRO A 428 -1.43 34.84 -26.95
C PRO A 428 -1.72 33.88 -25.80
N GLU A 429 -0.97 34.05 -24.73
CA GLU A 429 -1.28 33.48 -23.42
C GLU A 429 -2.71 33.87 -23.00
N GLY A 430 -3.60 32.93 -23.02
CA GLY A 430 -4.95 33.06 -22.50
C GLY A 430 -5.21 31.94 -21.51
N ASP A 431 -5.54 32.33 -20.28
CA ASP A 431 -6.01 31.44 -19.22
C ASP A 431 -7.13 30.54 -19.73
N VAL A 432 -6.83 29.25 -19.86
CA VAL A 432 -7.87 28.24 -20.05
C VAL A 432 -8.26 27.74 -18.66
N ALA A 433 -9.35 28.33 -18.12
CA ALA A 433 -10.03 27.81 -16.95
C ALA A 433 -10.55 26.40 -17.27
N ALA A 434 -9.99 25.40 -16.65
CA ALA A 434 -10.54 24.06 -16.63
C ALA A 434 -11.82 24.08 -15.79
N THR A 435 -12.97 24.06 -16.45
CA THR A 435 -14.25 23.82 -15.78
C THR A 435 -14.33 22.32 -15.43
N GLY A 436 -13.95 21.99 -14.20
CA GLY A 436 -14.27 20.69 -13.61
C GLY A 436 -15.76 20.64 -13.29
N ASP A 437 -16.46 19.58 -13.71
CA ASP A 437 -17.81 19.33 -13.23
C ASP A 437 -17.76 18.85 -11.76
N ALA A 438 -18.88 19.05 -11.05
CA ALA A 438 -19.01 18.84 -9.61
C ALA A 438 -18.89 17.36 -9.14
N ASN A 439 -18.41 16.43 -9.98
CA ASN A 439 -18.40 14.99 -9.73
C ASN A 439 -17.01 14.33 -9.74
N GLY A 440 -15.93 15.08 -9.62
CA GLY A 440 -14.60 14.49 -9.37
C GLY A 440 -14.14 13.48 -10.42
N LYS A 441 -14.54 13.61 -11.66
CA LYS A 441 -14.02 12.75 -12.74
C LYS A 441 -12.56 13.07 -13.00
N VAL A 442 -11.69 12.15 -12.59
CA VAL A 442 -10.47 11.90 -13.36
C VAL A 442 -10.96 11.50 -14.75
N ALA A 443 -10.68 12.32 -15.76
CA ALA A 443 -10.93 11.95 -17.12
C ALA A 443 -10.02 10.77 -17.47
N VAL A 444 -10.51 9.56 -17.26
CA VAL A 444 -10.04 8.39 -17.97
C VAL A 444 -10.55 8.60 -19.40
N THR A 445 -9.68 9.09 -20.26
CA THR A 445 -9.97 9.17 -21.69
C THR A 445 -10.30 7.77 -22.18
N THR A 446 -11.56 7.55 -22.53
CA THR A 446 -12.13 6.28 -23.02
C THR A 446 -11.79 6.01 -24.47
N ASP A 447 -10.60 6.38 -24.93
CA ASP A 447 -10.05 5.97 -26.21
C ASP A 447 -8.74 5.18 -25.99
N ASN A 448 -8.85 4.07 -25.29
CA ASN A 448 -7.86 2.99 -25.42
C ASN A 448 -8.22 2.15 -26.64
N GLN A 449 -8.12 2.75 -27.82
CA GLN A 449 -7.91 2.00 -29.05
C GLN A 449 -6.55 1.30 -28.94
N ASP A 450 -6.60 -0.02 -29.02
CA ASP A 450 -5.50 -0.91 -29.40
C ASP A 450 -4.13 -0.66 -28.76
N LEU A 451 -4.04 -0.77 -27.44
CA LEU A 451 -2.78 -1.15 -26.82
C LEU A 451 -2.62 -2.68 -26.91
N ALA A 452 -2.55 -3.19 -28.14
CA ALA A 452 -1.80 -4.39 -28.41
C ALA A 452 -0.34 -4.04 -28.13
N PHE A 453 0.08 -4.24 -26.87
CA PHE A 453 1.48 -4.09 -26.49
C PHE A 453 2.26 -5.15 -27.25
N ASP A 454 3.11 -4.72 -28.16
CA ASP A 454 4.23 -5.53 -28.61
C ASP A 454 5.18 -5.72 -27.42
N HIS A 455 4.95 -6.79 -26.66
CA HIS A 455 5.78 -7.19 -25.53
C HIS A 455 7.19 -7.63 -25.95
N THR A 456 7.48 -7.60 -27.25
CA THR A 456 8.69 -8.20 -27.85
C THR A 456 9.79 -7.19 -28.18
N THR A 457 9.50 -5.88 -28.21
CA THR A 457 10.50 -4.87 -28.58
C THR A 457 11.27 -4.35 -27.35
N PRO A 458 12.54 -4.75 -27.12
CA PRO A 458 13.35 -4.18 -26.06
C PRO A 458 13.62 -2.69 -26.33
N GLY A 459 13.41 -1.82 -25.34
CA GLY A 459 13.77 -0.40 -25.40
C GLY A 459 12.69 0.54 -25.96
N GLY A 460 11.43 0.11 -26.10
CA GLY A 460 10.31 0.99 -26.40
C GLY A 460 10.03 2.01 -25.27
N PRO A 461 9.39 3.16 -25.56
CA PRO A 461 9.08 4.16 -24.54
C PRO A 461 8.21 3.55 -23.44
N VAL A 462 8.47 3.95 -22.19
CA VAL A 462 7.64 3.57 -21.04
C VAL A 462 6.30 4.29 -21.18
N ASN A 463 5.20 3.55 -21.05
CA ASN A 463 3.87 4.16 -20.97
C ASN A 463 3.70 4.78 -19.57
N GLU A 464 3.63 6.12 -19.51
CA GLU A 464 3.57 6.90 -18.28
C GLU A 464 2.34 6.55 -17.45
N ASP A 465 1.16 6.45 -18.05
CA ASP A 465 -0.08 6.16 -17.36
C ASP A 465 -0.03 4.76 -16.70
N LEU A 466 0.50 3.78 -17.44
CA LEU A 466 0.68 2.43 -16.94
C LEU A 466 1.74 2.36 -15.82
N TYR A 467 2.80 3.16 -15.92
CA TYR A 467 3.80 3.26 -14.86
C TYR A 467 3.19 3.83 -13.58
N HIS A 468 2.44 4.91 -13.68
CA HIS A 468 1.73 5.52 -12.54
C HIS A 468 0.68 4.57 -11.97
N ASP A 469 -0.11 3.87 -12.79
CA ASP A 469 -1.04 2.85 -12.32
C ASP A 469 -0.33 1.78 -11.49
N ARG A 470 0.82 1.29 -11.93
CA ARG A 470 1.61 0.29 -11.21
C ARG A 470 2.20 0.81 -9.90
N LEU A 471 2.67 2.07 -9.89
CA LEU A 471 3.25 2.71 -8.72
C LEU A 471 2.22 2.85 -7.57
N TRP A 472 0.96 3.12 -7.91
CA TRP A 472 -0.14 3.37 -6.96
C TRP A 472 -1.08 2.18 -6.76
N ARG A 473 -0.85 1.06 -7.40
CA ARG A 473 -1.80 -0.06 -7.51
C ARG A 473 -2.08 -0.75 -6.17
N GLY A 474 -3.36 -1.05 -5.98
CA GLY A 474 -3.86 -1.99 -4.97
C GLY A 474 -3.90 -1.41 -3.56
N THR A 475 -4.41 -2.23 -2.64
CA THR A 475 -4.43 -1.96 -1.19
C THR A 475 -5.60 -1.07 -0.75
N THR A 476 -6.11 -1.36 0.45
CA THR A 476 -6.86 -0.41 1.28
C THR A 476 -6.23 -0.34 2.67
N SER A 477 -6.78 0.47 3.54
CA SER A 477 -6.31 0.67 4.91
C SER A 477 -7.46 0.49 5.91
N ILE A 478 -7.16 -0.06 7.08
CA ILE A 478 -8.11 -0.28 8.15
C ILE A 478 -7.45 0.08 9.47
N GLU A 479 -8.06 1.03 10.19
CA GLU A 479 -7.62 1.46 11.51
C GLU A 479 -8.77 1.29 12.50
N ALA A 480 -8.51 0.70 13.65
CA ALA A 480 -9.48 0.63 14.73
C ALA A 480 -8.81 0.84 16.09
N ALA A 481 -9.52 1.51 16.98
CA ALA A 481 -9.10 1.72 18.37
C ALA A 481 -10.32 1.71 19.30
N ASP A 482 -10.14 1.23 20.53
CA ASP A 482 -11.19 1.21 21.55
C ASP A 482 -10.71 1.73 22.90
N LYS A 483 -11.68 2.04 23.76
CA LYS A 483 -11.44 2.54 25.15
C LYS A 483 -10.74 1.53 26.06
N ASP A 484 -10.74 0.25 25.71
CA ASP A 484 -10.06 -0.80 26.46
C ASP A 484 -8.57 -0.87 26.10
N GLY A 485 -8.13 -0.02 25.17
CA GLY A 485 -6.75 0.23 24.80
C GLY A 485 -6.25 -0.61 23.65
N TRP A 486 -7.09 -1.42 23.00
CA TRP A 486 -6.71 -2.08 21.76
C TRP A 486 -6.59 -1.09 20.62
N VAL A 487 -5.50 -1.18 19.86
CA VAL A 487 -5.25 -0.39 18.66
C VAL A 487 -4.73 -1.32 17.58
N ILE A 488 -5.27 -1.22 16.37
CA ILE A 488 -4.88 -2.05 15.25
C ILE A 488 -4.80 -1.23 13.96
N SER A 489 -3.76 -1.50 13.17
CA SER A 489 -3.59 -1.02 11.80
C SER A 489 -3.46 -2.21 10.86
N VAL A 490 -4.24 -2.26 9.79
CA VAL A 490 -4.24 -3.35 8.79
C VAL A 490 -4.10 -2.75 7.40
N THR A 491 -3.25 -3.35 6.58
CA THR A 491 -3.10 -3.00 5.14
C THR A 491 -3.39 -4.23 4.28
N PRO A 492 -4.65 -4.62 4.11
CA PRO A 492 -4.98 -5.77 3.29
C PRO A 492 -4.89 -5.42 1.81
N SER A 493 -4.59 -6.40 0.97
CA SER A 493 -4.42 -6.20 -0.47
C SER A 493 -4.55 -7.51 -1.24
N GLY A 494 -4.26 -7.48 -2.55
CA GLY A 494 -4.28 -8.66 -3.43
C GLY A 494 -5.69 -9.05 -3.87
N GLY A 495 -5.77 -9.77 -4.99
CA GLY A 495 -7.06 -10.08 -5.59
C GLY A 495 -7.81 -8.85 -6.10
N TRP A 496 -7.09 -7.77 -6.43
CA TRP A 496 -7.69 -6.58 -7.03
C TRP A 496 -8.14 -6.86 -8.47
N ASN A 497 -8.99 -6.01 -8.98
CA ASN A 497 -9.50 -6.13 -10.33
C ASN A 497 -8.41 -5.83 -11.39
N PRO A 498 -8.27 -6.69 -12.42
CA PRO A 498 -9.02 -7.89 -12.72
C PRO A 498 -8.48 -9.12 -11.96
N ALA A 499 -9.27 -9.68 -11.07
CA ALA A 499 -8.92 -10.91 -10.37
C ALA A 499 -9.31 -12.16 -11.18
N CYS A 500 -8.51 -13.21 -11.08
CA CYS A 500 -8.92 -14.56 -11.47
C CYS A 500 -9.71 -15.16 -10.30
N VAL A 501 -11.02 -15.37 -10.48
CA VAL A 501 -11.88 -15.95 -9.44
C VAL A 501 -11.71 -17.47 -9.41
N ALA A 502 -11.59 -18.02 -8.20
CA ALA A 502 -11.34 -19.44 -7.97
C ALA A 502 -12.64 -20.25 -8.01
N GLY A 503 -13.10 -20.63 -9.21
CA GLY A 503 -14.28 -21.48 -9.38
C GLY A 503 -15.53 -20.87 -8.76
N HIS A 504 -16.36 -21.75 -8.18
CA HIS A 504 -17.59 -21.40 -7.49
C HIS A 504 -17.38 -21.01 -6.01
N THR A 505 -16.23 -20.40 -5.69
CA THR A 505 -15.98 -19.89 -4.34
C THR A 505 -16.29 -18.40 -4.20
N GLY A 506 -16.37 -17.66 -5.30
CA GLY A 506 -16.44 -16.19 -5.28
C GLY A 506 -15.14 -15.51 -4.80
N VAL A 507 -14.08 -16.28 -4.55
CA VAL A 507 -12.80 -15.79 -4.05
C VAL A 507 -11.95 -15.32 -5.23
N GLY A 508 -11.68 -14.02 -5.32
CA GLY A 508 -10.73 -13.45 -6.27
C GLY A 508 -9.30 -13.73 -5.78
N MET A 509 -8.50 -14.40 -6.61
CA MET A 509 -7.15 -14.81 -6.23
C MET A 509 -6.17 -13.64 -6.24
N SER A 510 -5.18 -13.70 -5.36
CA SER A 510 -4.11 -12.71 -5.26
C SER A 510 -3.27 -12.64 -6.55
N GLN A 511 -2.73 -11.45 -6.86
CA GLN A 511 -1.77 -11.28 -7.96
C GLN A 511 -0.33 -11.06 -7.43
N ARG A 512 -0.01 -11.55 -6.25
CA ARG A 512 1.28 -11.24 -5.59
C ARG A 512 2.49 -11.98 -6.14
N MET A 513 2.31 -13.01 -6.98
CA MET A 513 3.43 -13.66 -7.65
C MET A 513 4.28 -12.65 -8.42
N GLN A 514 3.67 -11.65 -9.05
CA GLN A 514 4.36 -10.58 -9.79
C GLN A 514 5.37 -9.80 -8.93
N SER A 515 5.25 -9.82 -7.60
CA SER A 515 6.18 -9.13 -6.70
C SER A 515 7.54 -9.84 -6.55
N PHE A 516 7.64 -11.11 -6.96
CA PHE A 516 8.91 -11.82 -7.02
C PHE A 516 9.78 -11.38 -8.19
N VAL A 517 11.07 -11.71 -8.11
CA VAL A 517 12.02 -11.64 -9.21
C VAL A 517 12.44 -13.06 -9.61
N LEU A 518 12.91 -13.23 -10.86
CA LEU A 518 13.44 -14.50 -11.37
C LEU A 518 14.98 -14.54 -11.38
N ASP A 519 15.62 -13.39 -11.08
CA ASP A 519 17.07 -13.26 -11.11
C ASP A 519 17.59 -12.56 -9.84
N SER A 520 18.59 -13.18 -9.22
CA SER A 520 19.22 -12.68 -8.00
C SER A 520 19.96 -11.36 -8.17
N ILE A 521 20.34 -11.00 -9.39
CA ILE A 521 20.96 -9.68 -9.67
C ILE A 521 20.01 -8.52 -9.37
N VAL A 522 18.69 -8.73 -9.51
CA VAL A 522 17.68 -7.73 -9.19
C VAL A 522 17.49 -7.64 -7.67
N CYS A 523 17.24 -8.77 -7.02
CA CYS A 523 17.10 -8.84 -5.56
C CYS A 523 17.33 -10.29 -5.09
N PRO A 524 18.49 -10.60 -4.46
CA PRO A 524 18.83 -11.98 -4.09
C PRO A 524 17.87 -12.57 -3.05
N PHE A 525 17.27 -11.74 -2.22
CA PHE A 525 16.37 -12.16 -1.16
C PHE A 525 14.90 -12.33 -1.62
N ASN A 526 14.56 -11.91 -2.85
CA ASN A 526 13.20 -11.96 -3.37
C ASN A 526 13.03 -12.82 -4.63
N VAL A 527 13.98 -13.71 -4.91
CA VAL A 527 13.84 -14.70 -5.98
C VAL A 527 12.73 -15.68 -5.61
N VAL A 528 11.85 -15.98 -6.57
CA VAL A 528 10.72 -16.91 -6.35
C VAL A 528 11.23 -18.30 -5.97
N ALA A 529 10.58 -18.91 -4.99
CA ALA A 529 10.83 -20.29 -4.57
C ALA A 529 9.52 -20.90 -3.99
N PRO A 530 9.37 -22.21 -4.01
CA PRO A 530 8.27 -22.90 -3.37
C PRO A 530 8.09 -22.46 -1.90
N HIS A 531 6.85 -22.25 -1.47
CA HIS A 531 6.46 -21.85 -0.11
C HIS A 531 7.12 -20.56 0.40
N LYS A 532 7.69 -19.76 -0.49
CA LYS A 532 8.21 -18.44 -0.18
C LYS A 532 7.14 -17.37 -0.32
N ARG A 533 7.13 -16.40 0.59
CA ARG A 533 6.30 -15.21 0.50
C ARG A 533 7.02 -14.15 -0.34
N PRO A 534 6.34 -13.45 -1.26
CA PRO A 534 6.97 -12.36 -2.02
C PRO A 534 7.22 -11.14 -1.12
N ARG A 535 8.19 -10.31 -1.49
CA ARG A 535 8.29 -8.98 -0.91
C ARG A 535 7.11 -8.13 -1.36
N VAL A 536 6.41 -7.52 -0.42
CA VAL A 536 5.21 -6.72 -0.69
C VAL A 536 5.37 -5.27 -0.26
N THR A 537 4.50 -4.42 -0.82
CA THR A 537 4.48 -2.99 -0.53
C THR A 537 3.62 -2.62 0.70
N LEU A 538 3.02 -3.58 1.34
CA LEU A 538 2.00 -3.42 2.39
C LEU A 538 2.63 -3.04 3.73
N THR A 539 2.10 -2.02 4.38
CA THR A 539 2.85 -1.38 5.43
C THR A 539 1.96 -0.70 6.49
N PRO A 540 1.21 -1.49 7.28
CA PRO A 540 0.54 -0.95 8.46
C PRO A 540 1.58 -0.33 9.39
N SER A 541 1.18 0.68 10.13
CA SER A 541 2.08 1.45 10.98
C SER A 541 1.45 1.67 12.35
N LEU A 542 2.27 1.58 13.38
CA LEU A 542 1.88 1.88 14.74
C LEU A 542 2.98 2.70 15.42
N ALA A 543 2.61 3.71 16.19
CA ALA A 543 3.58 4.50 16.93
C ALA A 543 3.19 4.59 18.41
N LEU A 544 4.18 4.49 19.29
CA LEU A 544 4.01 4.63 20.72
C LEU A 544 4.76 5.88 21.24
N ARG A 545 4.23 6.49 22.27
CA ARG A 545 4.92 7.47 23.13
C ARG A 545 4.83 7.02 24.57
N ASP A 546 5.94 7.03 25.26
CA ASP A 546 6.02 6.57 26.65
C ASP A 546 5.41 5.16 26.88
N GLY A 547 5.60 4.27 25.89
CA GLY A 547 5.08 2.89 25.89
C GLY A 547 3.56 2.75 25.64
N LYS A 548 2.86 3.84 25.35
CA LYS A 548 1.41 3.86 25.08
C LYS A 548 1.12 4.15 23.61
N PRO A 549 0.02 3.63 23.04
CA PRO A 549 -0.39 3.98 21.68
C PRO A 549 -0.49 5.49 21.49
N PHE A 550 0.07 5.96 20.38
CA PHE A 550 -0.01 7.35 19.96
C PHE A 550 -0.70 7.48 18.61
N LEU A 551 -0.26 6.68 17.62
CA LEU A 551 -0.82 6.68 16.27
C LEU A 551 -0.94 5.25 15.74
N CYS A 552 -2.04 4.93 15.05
CA CYS A 552 -2.08 3.88 14.04
C CYS A 552 -2.44 4.52 12.71
N PHE A 553 -1.77 4.10 11.63
CA PHE A 553 -1.93 4.73 10.32
C PHE A 553 -1.46 3.82 9.20
N SER A 554 -2.18 3.85 8.10
CA SER A 554 -1.83 3.14 6.89
C SER A 554 -2.39 3.84 5.64
N VAL A 555 -2.03 3.35 4.46
CA VAL A 555 -2.38 3.99 3.19
C VAL A 555 -2.48 2.98 2.07
N GLN A 556 -3.34 3.26 1.10
CA GLN A 556 -3.36 2.64 -0.20
C GLN A 556 -2.21 3.19 -1.07
N GLY A 557 -1.67 2.39 -2.00
CA GLY A 557 -0.83 2.94 -3.06
C GLY A 557 0.53 2.26 -3.29
N GLY A 558 0.60 0.98 -3.52
CA GLY A 558 1.79 0.28 -4.05
C GLY A 558 3.13 0.75 -3.44
N ASP A 559 4.08 1.08 -4.27
CA ASP A 559 5.43 1.55 -3.86
C ASP A 559 5.43 2.97 -3.26
N THR A 560 4.33 3.73 -3.34
CA THR A 560 4.23 5.05 -2.71
C THR A 560 3.86 4.99 -1.22
N GLN A 561 3.43 3.85 -0.70
CA GLN A 561 2.90 3.73 0.66
C GLN A 561 3.84 4.30 1.73
N ASP A 562 5.08 3.79 1.85
CA ASP A 562 6.01 4.29 2.87
C ASP A 562 6.52 5.69 2.58
N GLN A 563 6.47 6.16 1.34
CA GLN A 563 6.76 7.54 1.00
C GLN A 563 5.71 8.49 1.61
N ASN A 564 4.43 8.14 1.47
CA ASN A 564 3.32 8.92 2.00
C ASN A 564 3.24 8.84 3.53
N LEU A 565 3.41 7.63 4.10
CA LEU A 565 3.36 7.43 5.56
C LEU A 565 4.53 8.09 6.29
N LEU A 566 5.72 8.13 5.66
CA LEU A 566 6.85 8.90 6.19
C LEU A 566 6.49 10.37 6.33
N GLN A 567 5.97 10.99 5.27
CA GLN A 567 5.63 12.41 5.27
C GLN A 567 4.44 12.71 6.19
N PHE A 568 3.44 11.82 6.26
CA PHE A 568 2.36 11.92 7.25
C PHE A 568 2.92 11.96 8.69
N LEU A 569 3.84 11.05 9.02
CA LEU A 569 4.44 11.02 10.35
C LEU A 569 5.25 12.29 10.65
N LEU A 570 6.04 12.78 9.67
CA LEU A 570 6.80 14.04 9.81
C LEU A 570 5.85 15.22 10.03
N ASN A 571 4.71 15.26 9.32
CA ASN A 571 3.70 16.31 9.46
C ASN A 571 3.15 16.36 10.89
N VAL A 572 2.86 15.18 11.48
CA VAL A 572 2.36 15.09 12.86
C VAL A 572 3.46 15.38 13.89
N VAL A 573 4.65 14.77 13.74
CA VAL A 573 5.70 14.77 14.77
C VAL A 573 6.55 16.05 14.70
N ASP A 574 7.00 16.46 13.52
CA ASP A 574 7.89 17.60 13.34
C ASP A 574 7.12 18.93 13.21
N PHE A 575 5.98 18.93 12.52
CA PHE A 575 5.22 20.14 12.23
C PHE A 575 3.98 20.34 13.10
N GLY A 576 3.58 19.32 13.87
CA GLY A 576 2.47 19.43 14.83
C GLY A 576 1.08 19.52 14.19
N MET A 577 0.92 18.99 12.97
CA MET A 577 -0.37 18.93 12.30
C MET A 577 -1.32 17.97 13.04
N THR A 578 -2.60 18.27 13.01
CA THR A 578 -3.63 17.32 13.42
C THR A 578 -3.65 16.13 12.46
N VAL A 579 -4.27 15.03 12.88
CA VAL A 579 -4.35 13.82 12.05
C VAL A 579 -5.02 14.11 10.71
N GLN A 580 -6.13 14.86 10.70
CA GLN A 580 -6.85 15.17 9.46
C GLN A 580 -6.04 16.11 8.56
N GLU A 581 -5.39 17.15 9.10
CA GLU A 581 -4.49 18.00 8.31
C GLU A 581 -3.36 17.20 7.67
N ALA A 582 -2.77 16.28 8.43
CA ALA A 582 -1.67 15.45 7.95
C ALA A 582 -2.10 14.44 6.87
N THR A 583 -3.35 13.93 6.91
CA THR A 583 -3.89 13.03 5.85
C THR A 583 -4.18 13.76 4.55
N GLU A 584 -4.55 15.04 4.60
CA GLU A 584 -4.85 15.86 3.43
C GLU A 584 -3.64 16.65 2.90
N ALA A 585 -2.56 16.69 3.67
CA ALA A 585 -1.36 17.43 3.30
C ALA A 585 -0.74 16.89 2.00
N PRO A 586 -0.31 17.77 1.07
CA PRO A 586 0.35 17.34 -0.15
C PRO A 586 1.70 16.70 0.17
N ASN A 587 1.93 15.52 -0.40
CA ASN A 587 3.18 14.79 -0.32
C ASN A 587 3.99 14.94 -1.61
N ILE A 588 5.24 14.49 -1.57
CA ILE A 588 6.04 14.25 -2.75
C ILE A 588 6.19 12.75 -2.96
N ASN A 589 6.36 12.30 -4.20
CA ASN A 589 6.69 10.91 -4.47
C ASN A 589 7.91 10.82 -5.40
N SER A 590 8.75 9.84 -5.12
CA SER A 590 9.93 9.50 -5.90
C SER A 590 9.66 8.29 -6.77
N ASP A 591 10.06 8.35 -8.03
CA ASP A 591 10.09 7.22 -8.94
C ASP A 591 11.49 6.56 -8.99
N GLN A 592 12.43 7.02 -8.16
CA GLN A 592 13.81 6.51 -8.11
C GLN A 592 13.90 5.21 -7.29
N LEU A 593 13.13 4.20 -7.67
CA LEU A 593 13.05 2.90 -7.03
C LEU A 593 12.67 1.81 -8.05
N TRP A 594 12.98 0.54 -7.74
CA TRP A 594 12.47 -0.57 -8.51
C TRP A 594 11.01 -0.83 -8.15
N LEU A 595 10.12 -0.83 -9.16
CA LEU A 595 8.71 -1.16 -8.93
C LEU A 595 8.55 -2.58 -8.43
N SER A 596 7.76 -2.74 -7.39
CA SER A 596 7.41 -4.04 -6.79
C SER A 596 6.34 -4.77 -7.59
N LEU A 597 5.53 -4.03 -8.35
CA LEU A 597 4.37 -4.53 -9.09
C LEU A 597 4.47 -4.21 -10.57
N GLY A 598 3.92 -5.13 -11.39
CA GLY A 598 3.72 -4.93 -12.82
C GLY A 598 4.97 -5.00 -13.68
N GLY A 599 4.74 -5.10 -14.98
CA GLY A 599 5.77 -5.12 -16.02
C GLY A 599 6.45 -6.47 -16.19
N GLU A 600 6.34 -7.00 -17.39
CA GLU A 600 7.02 -8.25 -17.79
C GLU A 600 8.46 -7.97 -18.26
N ARG A 601 8.75 -6.72 -18.65
CA ARG A 601 10.07 -6.29 -19.10
C ARG A 601 10.85 -5.67 -17.92
N MET A 602 12.17 -5.84 -17.96
CA MET A 602 13.08 -5.21 -17.01
C MET A 602 12.90 -3.68 -16.96
N ASP A 603 12.78 -3.05 -18.13
CA ASP A 603 12.68 -1.59 -18.27
C ASP A 603 11.41 -1.00 -17.64
N ASP A 604 10.32 -1.78 -17.57
CA ASP A 604 9.06 -1.33 -16.97
C ASP A 604 9.16 -1.13 -15.45
N ARG A 605 10.16 -1.77 -14.81
CA ARG A 605 10.34 -1.76 -13.35
C ARG A 605 11.51 -0.92 -12.86
N ARG A 606 12.36 -0.44 -13.76
CA ARG A 606 13.61 0.25 -13.40
C ARG A 606 13.36 1.59 -12.72
N PRO A 607 14.26 2.00 -11.82
CA PRO A 607 14.23 3.33 -11.23
C PRO A 607 14.30 4.44 -12.29
N ARG A 608 13.62 5.54 -12.05
CA ARG A 608 13.69 6.79 -12.83
C ARG A 608 14.50 7.83 -12.06
N PRO A 609 15.80 7.95 -12.32
CA PRO A 609 16.67 8.81 -11.54
C PRO A 609 16.25 10.28 -11.57
N GLY A 610 16.10 10.88 -10.39
CA GLY A 610 15.75 12.29 -10.23
C GLY A 610 14.29 12.63 -10.55
N HIS A 611 13.43 11.63 -10.83
CA HIS A 611 12.01 11.88 -11.10
C HIS A 611 11.26 12.11 -9.80
N ILE A 612 10.49 13.21 -9.73
CA ILE A 612 9.69 13.60 -8.56
C ILE A 612 8.28 14.02 -8.97
N LEU A 613 7.27 13.48 -8.31
CA LEU A 613 5.90 13.96 -8.40
C LEU A 613 5.67 15.02 -7.32
N LEU A 614 5.17 16.18 -7.71
CA LEU A 614 4.86 17.33 -6.86
C LEU A 614 3.38 17.70 -6.99
N GLY A 615 2.79 18.21 -5.91
CA GLY A 615 1.46 18.79 -5.96
C GLY A 615 1.41 20.07 -6.83
N ASN A 616 0.29 20.27 -7.54
CA ASN A 616 0.03 21.49 -8.30
C ASN A 616 0.04 22.76 -7.43
N VAL A 617 -0.10 22.62 -6.11
CA VAL A 617 0.03 23.71 -5.14
C VAL A 617 1.47 24.08 -4.81
N THR A 618 2.47 23.31 -5.27
CA THR A 618 3.88 23.60 -5.01
C THR A 618 4.28 24.96 -5.59
N PRO A 619 4.83 25.89 -4.78
CA PRO A 619 5.17 27.24 -5.24
C PRO A 619 6.12 27.26 -6.43
N PRO A 620 5.96 28.20 -7.39
CA PRO A 620 6.80 28.28 -8.59
C PRO A 620 8.31 28.37 -8.31
N TYR A 621 8.72 29.08 -7.24
CA TYR A 621 10.13 29.17 -6.88
C TYR A 621 10.70 27.82 -6.42
N VAL A 622 9.93 27.03 -5.65
CA VAL A 622 10.32 25.66 -5.24
C VAL A 622 10.49 24.78 -6.45
N ARG A 623 9.54 24.84 -7.41
CA ARG A 623 9.62 24.07 -8.67
C ARG A 623 10.87 24.45 -9.48
N LYS A 624 11.22 25.77 -9.52
CA LYS A 624 12.41 26.25 -10.20
C LYS A 624 13.69 25.74 -9.54
N ASP A 625 13.77 25.86 -8.22
CA ASP A 625 14.94 25.44 -7.45
C ASP A 625 15.18 23.94 -7.56
N LEU A 626 14.11 23.11 -7.47
CA LEU A 626 14.22 21.66 -7.65
C LEU A 626 14.75 21.30 -9.04
N ARG A 627 14.28 21.96 -10.10
CA ARG A 627 14.84 21.76 -11.46
C ARG A 627 16.32 22.11 -11.54
N GLN A 628 16.75 23.18 -10.87
CA GLN A 628 18.18 23.57 -10.80
C GLN A 628 19.03 22.53 -10.05
N LEU A 629 18.43 21.86 -9.05
CA LEU A 629 19.06 20.75 -8.33
C LEU A 629 19.06 19.42 -9.15
N GLY A 630 18.54 19.42 -10.36
CA GLY A 630 18.59 18.27 -11.28
C GLY A 630 17.37 17.32 -11.19
N TYR A 631 16.23 17.80 -10.68
CA TYR A 631 15.00 17.02 -10.68
C TYR A 631 14.24 17.14 -12.00
N THR A 632 13.66 16.02 -12.45
CA THR A 632 12.61 15.99 -13.46
C THR A 632 11.27 15.91 -12.73
N ALA A 633 10.53 17.02 -12.71
CA ALA A 633 9.31 17.14 -11.94
C ALA A 633 8.07 16.91 -12.81
N THR A 634 7.18 16.04 -12.35
CA THR A 634 5.78 15.93 -12.80
C THR A 634 4.86 16.55 -11.75
N TYR A 635 3.64 16.91 -12.13
CA TYR A 635 2.70 17.62 -11.26
C TYR A 635 1.34 16.93 -11.27
N GLY A 636 0.69 16.89 -10.12
CA GLY A 636 -0.65 16.33 -9.97
C GLY A 636 -1.47 17.09 -8.93
N ASP A 637 -2.79 17.04 -9.07
CA ASP A 637 -3.71 17.62 -8.08
C ASP A 637 -3.66 16.84 -6.76
N ARG A 638 -3.41 15.53 -6.86
CA ARG A 638 -3.27 14.63 -5.72
C ARG A 638 -1.90 13.96 -5.73
N THR A 639 -1.18 14.11 -4.64
CA THR A 639 0.16 13.55 -4.46
C THR A 639 0.29 12.72 -3.18
N SER A 640 -0.73 12.75 -2.33
CA SER A 640 -0.87 11.84 -1.19
C SER A 640 -1.82 10.70 -1.57
N GLY A 641 -1.48 9.48 -1.17
CA GLY A 641 -2.39 8.35 -1.19
C GLY A 641 -3.52 8.53 -0.17
N PRO A 642 -4.58 7.69 -0.23
CA PRO A 642 -5.66 7.72 0.75
C PRO A 642 -5.19 7.19 2.10
N ILE A 643 -4.61 8.08 2.91
CA ILE A 643 -4.14 7.79 4.27
C ILE A 643 -5.33 7.77 5.22
N ASN A 644 -5.40 6.72 6.04
CA ASN A 644 -6.30 6.61 7.18
C ASN A 644 -5.47 6.52 8.46
N ALA A 645 -5.91 7.20 9.52
CA ALA A 645 -5.17 7.24 10.78
C ALA A 645 -6.07 7.49 11.99
N ILE A 646 -5.64 6.96 13.14
CA ILE A 646 -6.22 7.27 14.44
C ILE A 646 -5.09 7.69 15.38
N MET A 647 -5.24 8.86 16.01
CA MET A 647 -4.40 9.30 17.10
C MET A 647 -5.11 9.05 18.43
N VAL A 648 -4.39 8.46 19.38
CA VAL A 648 -4.85 8.27 20.74
C VAL A 648 -4.38 9.47 21.58
N ASP A 649 -5.31 10.29 22.01
CA ASP A 649 -5.04 11.39 22.94
C ASP A 649 -5.07 10.87 24.38
N ALA A 650 -3.94 10.38 24.84
CA ALA A 650 -3.80 9.82 26.18
C ALA A 650 -4.05 10.86 27.30
N LYS A 651 -3.92 12.15 27.01
CA LYS A 651 -4.17 13.23 27.97
C LYS A 651 -5.66 13.39 28.30
N HIS A 652 -6.50 13.27 27.27
CA HIS A 652 -7.94 13.49 27.41
C HIS A 652 -8.75 12.18 27.39
N GLY A 653 -8.11 11.04 27.09
CA GLY A 653 -8.78 9.74 26.96
C GLY A 653 -9.70 9.68 25.75
N THR A 654 -9.31 10.32 24.63
CA THR A 654 -10.11 10.44 23.42
C THR A 654 -9.32 9.98 22.19
N PHE A 655 -10.03 9.80 21.08
CA PHE A 655 -9.47 9.48 19.78
C PHE A 655 -9.70 10.63 18.80
N TRP A 656 -8.70 10.88 17.95
CA TRP A 656 -8.78 11.76 16.81
C TRP A 656 -8.56 10.94 15.55
N GLY A 657 -9.52 10.92 14.65
CA GLY A 657 -9.40 10.21 13.39
C GLY A 657 -9.22 11.15 12.23
N GLY A 658 -8.44 10.71 11.26
CA GLY A 658 -8.31 11.32 9.95
C GLY A 658 -8.58 10.29 8.86
N SER A 659 -9.45 10.65 7.92
CA SER A 659 -9.67 9.89 6.69
C SER A 659 -9.39 10.76 5.49
N SER A 660 -8.64 10.23 4.52
CA SER A 660 -8.27 10.98 3.33
C SER A 660 -9.49 11.55 2.58
N ASN A 661 -9.31 12.72 1.97
CA ASN A 661 -10.23 13.28 0.98
C ASN A 661 -10.07 12.64 -0.41
N ASN A 662 -9.18 11.65 -0.55
CA ASN A 662 -8.90 10.91 -1.78
C ASN A 662 -9.66 9.57 -1.76
N GLY A 663 -10.40 9.27 -2.83
CA GLY A 663 -11.21 8.07 -2.89
C GLY A 663 -12.50 8.16 -2.04
N GLU A 664 -12.91 7.00 -1.53
CA GLU A 664 -14.15 6.85 -0.74
C GLU A 664 -13.85 6.61 0.74
N ASP A 665 -12.63 6.90 1.20
CA ASP A 665 -12.21 6.71 2.58
C ASP A 665 -13.18 7.36 3.57
N TYR A 666 -13.47 6.64 4.65
CA TYR A 666 -14.44 7.08 5.64
C TYR A 666 -14.08 6.61 7.05
N GLY A 667 -14.55 7.36 8.03
CA GLY A 667 -14.36 7.01 9.42
C GLY A 667 -15.58 7.34 10.27
N ILE A 668 -15.76 6.57 11.33
CA ILE A 668 -16.83 6.73 12.32
C ILE A 668 -16.20 6.63 13.70
N GLY A 669 -16.52 7.56 14.58
CA GLY A 669 -16.09 7.57 15.98
C GLY A 669 -17.26 7.78 16.93
N TRP A 670 -17.16 7.24 18.15
CA TRP A 670 -18.16 7.40 19.20
C TRP A 670 -17.54 7.61 20.57
#